data_927ebb8e1c8d6ef3da4586588332da0d
#
_entry.id   927ebb8e1c8d6ef3da4586588332da0d
#
_cell.length_a   1.000
_cell.length_b   1.000
_cell.length_c   1.000
_cell.angle_alpha   90.00
_cell.angle_beta   90.00
_cell.angle_gamma   90.00
#
_symmetry.space_group_name_H-M   'P 1'
#
loop_
_entity.id
_entity.type
_entity.pdbx_description
1 polymer ?
#
loop_
_entity_poly.entity_id
_entity_poly.type
_entity_poly.pdbx_seq_one_letter_code
_entity_poly.pdbx_strand_id
1 'polypeptide(L)'
;MDINTKIAEELGIRKEQAAAAVKLIDEGCTIPFIARYRKEATGALSDEILRNLYDRLVYLRNLEDKKQTVLASIEEQGKLTEELRAQILAAETQVAVDDLYRPYRPKRRTRATIAKEKGLEPLANLILLQKMTVSPLEEAKNYINPEKEVSTAEDALNGAKDILAESVSDNADFRTHIRELTMKHGQLLSAAKDPEAESVYEMYYEFSESLSKLAGHRILAISRGEKEKFLIVKIDAPVDRILSYLDRKLITAPSAPTAAVLHEVTEDAYNRLIAPAIEREIRSDLFEKAEDGAIRVFGKNLEQLLMQPPIAGQVVLGWDPAFRTGCKLAVVDPTGKVLDTTVIYPTAPQNRVEEAKAVLKKLISKYHITLISLGNGTASRESEQIIVQLLKEIPEPVQYIIVNEAGASVYSASKLATEEFPQFDVGQRSAASMARRLQDPLAELVKIDPKSIGVGQYQHDMNQKKLTEALDHVVEDCVNRVGVDLNTASASLLEYVSGVSKAIAKNIVVYREENGKFASRSQLLKVAKLGPKAYEQCAGFMRISDGKNPLDATGVHPESYAATKQLLETLGYTLSDVTDRNVAGISKKVRDYKKLAQDLEIGELTLRDIVKELETPARDPREDMPKPILRSDVLEIKDLTPGMVLKGTVRNVIDFGAFVDIGVHQDGLVHISQMCDRFIKHPLEVVSVGDIVEVKVLSVDVKKQRIQLTMKI
;
A
#
# COMPACT_ATOMS: atom_id res chain seq x y z
N MET A 1 14.35 -24.64 7.70
CA MET A 1 13.78 -23.58 8.58
C MET A 1 12.34 -23.95 8.92
N ASP A 2 11.94 -23.85 10.19
CA ASP A 2 10.51 -23.95 10.54
C ASP A 2 9.85 -22.60 10.29
N ILE A 3 9.13 -22.51 9.17
CA ILE A 3 8.49 -21.26 8.70
C ILE A 3 7.49 -20.73 9.73
N ASN A 4 6.68 -21.60 10.33
CA ASN A 4 5.68 -21.19 11.33
C ASN A 4 6.32 -20.57 12.57
N THR A 5 7.41 -21.14 13.04
CA THR A 5 8.19 -20.58 14.17
C THR A 5 8.78 -19.23 13.81
N LYS A 6 9.37 -19.11 12.63
CA LYS A 6 9.98 -17.85 12.17
C LYS A 6 8.95 -16.73 12.04
N ILE A 7 7.81 -17.01 11.46
CA ILE A 7 6.69 -16.03 11.34
C ILE A 7 6.21 -15.62 12.73
N ALA A 8 6.02 -16.57 13.63
CA ALA A 8 5.56 -16.29 15.00
C ALA A 8 6.52 -15.36 15.75
N GLU A 9 7.82 -15.59 15.65
CA GLU A 9 8.86 -14.74 16.24
C GLU A 9 8.84 -13.31 15.64
N GLU A 10 8.78 -13.19 14.32
CA GLU A 10 8.81 -11.90 13.63
C GLU A 10 7.56 -11.05 13.91
N LEU A 11 6.39 -11.67 14.03
CA LEU A 11 5.12 -10.97 14.25
C LEU A 11 4.74 -10.86 15.74
N GLY A 12 5.51 -11.47 16.64
CA GLY A 12 5.21 -11.43 18.06
C GLY A 12 3.92 -12.18 18.44
N ILE A 13 3.61 -13.26 17.73
CA ILE A 13 2.46 -14.14 17.98
C ILE A 13 2.91 -15.53 18.42
N ARG A 14 1.97 -16.33 18.92
CA ARG A 14 2.28 -17.70 19.30
C ARG A 14 2.44 -18.60 18.09
N LYS A 15 3.27 -19.63 18.19
CA LYS A 15 3.51 -20.60 17.10
C LYS A 15 2.22 -21.29 16.64
N GLU A 16 1.34 -21.63 17.57
CA GLU A 16 0.05 -22.26 17.28
C GLU A 16 -0.88 -21.33 16.46
N GLN A 17 -0.84 -20.03 16.76
CA GLN A 17 -1.58 -19.02 15.97
C GLN A 17 -1.07 -18.94 14.53
N ALA A 18 0.24 -18.88 14.36
CA ALA A 18 0.86 -18.87 13.03
C ALA A 18 0.54 -20.17 12.26
N ALA A 19 0.66 -21.33 12.89
CA ALA A 19 0.36 -22.61 12.26
C ALA A 19 -1.10 -22.73 11.84
N ALA A 20 -2.02 -22.30 12.69
CA ALA A 20 -3.45 -22.30 12.37
C ALA A 20 -3.79 -21.36 11.20
N ALA A 21 -3.24 -20.16 11.18
CA ALA A 21 -3.45 -19.20 10.10
C ALA A 21 -2.87 -19.73 8.76
N VAL A 22 -1.67 -20.28 8.77
CA VAL A 22 -1.04 -20.88 7.58
C VAL A 22 -1.88 -22.03 7.04
N LYS A 23 -2.39 -22.90 7.91
CA LYS A 23 -3.27 -24.01 7.53
C LYS A 23 -4.53 -23.51 6.83
N LEU A 24 -5.21 -22.51 7.40
CA LEU A 24 -6.41 -21.93 6.82
C LEU A 24 -6.14 -21.27 5.45
N ILE A 25 -5.01 -20.58 5.30
CA ILE A 25 -4.57 -20.00 4.04
C ILE A 25 -4.35 -21.10 2.99
N ASP A 26 -3.69 -22.17 3.36
CA ASP A 26 -3.42 -23.31 2.45
C ASP A 26 -4.70 -24.06 2.06
N GLU A 27 -5.71 -24.06 2.92
CA GLU A 27 -7.05 -24.56 2.62
C GLU A 27 -7.85 -23.62 1.70
N GLY A 28 -7.30 -22.45 1.37
CA GLY A 28 -7.88 -21.46 0.47
C GLY A 28 -8.88 -20.51 1.12
N CYS A 29 -8.85 -20.36 2.44
CA CYS A 29 -9.60 -19.32 3.14
C CYS A 29 -9.01 -17.93 2.84
N THR A 30 -9.87 -16.95 2.65
CA THR A 30 -9.46 -15.56 2.46
C THR A 30 -9.09 -14.91 3.79
N ILE A 31 -8.26 -13.85 3.75
CA ILE A 31 -7.88 -13.13 4.96
C ILE A 31 -9.09 -12.53 5.70
N PRO A 32 -10.04 -11.84 5.03
CA PRO A 32 -11.23 -11.33 5.72
C PRO A 32 -12.05 -12.42 6.43
N PHE A 33 -12.21 -13.59 5.79
CA PHE A 33 -12.91 -14.72 6.38
C PHE A 33 -12.21 -15.26 7.63
N ILE A 34 -10.89 -15.43 7.56
CA ILE A 34 -10.09 -15.91 8.71
C ILE A 34 -10.21 -14.92 9.86
N ALA A 35 -10.03 -13.62 9.60
CA ALA A 35 -10.09 -12.58 10.62
C ALA A 35 -11.45 -12.50 11.30
N ARG A 36 -12.54 -12.69 10.55
CA ARG A 36 -13.91 -12.54 11.05
C ARG A 36 -14.48 -13.83 11.64
N TYR A 37 -14.30 -14.97 10.97
CA TYR A 37 -15.01 -16.21 11.27
C TYR A 37 -14.13 -17.38 11.73
N ARG A 38 -12.84 -17.18 11.90
CA ARG A 38 -11.89 -18.21 12.38
C ARG A 38 -11.03 -17.71 13.55
N LYS A 39 -11.60 -16.84 14.37
CA LYS A 39 -10.94 -16.27 15.55
C LYS A 39 -10.55 -17.32 16.59
N GLU A 40 -11.36 -18.36 16.75
CA GLU A 40 -11.05 -19.45 17.69
C GLU A 40 -9.78 -20.20 17.30
N ALA A 41 -9.60 -20.47 16.01
CA ALA A 41 -8.43 -21.18 15.50
C ALA A 41 -7.16 -20.32 15.57
N THR A 42 -7.28 -19.02 15.29
CA THR A 42 -6.13 -18.10 15.19
C THR A 42 -5.87 -17.28 16.46
N GLY A 43 -6.71 -17.37 17.47
CA GLY A 43 -6.62 -16.51 18.65
C GLY A 43 -6.90 -15.04 18.37
N ALA A 44 -7.83 -14.76 17.46
CA ALA A 44 -8.29 -13.42 17.07
C ALA A 44 -7.21 -12.54 16.43
N LEU A 45 -6.42 -13.09 15.50
CA LEU A 45 -5.49 -12.29 14.69
C LEU A 45 -6.24 -11.28 13.83
N SER A 46 -5.75 -10.03 13.82
CA SER A 46 -6.32 -8.97 13.00
C SER A 46 -6.04 -9.14 11.50
N ASP A 47 -6.80 -8.45 10.65
CA ASP A 47 -6.55 -8.39 9.20
C ASP A 47 -5.11 -7.98 8.91
N GLU A 48 -4.60 -6.97 9.58
CA GLU A 48 -3.24 -6.46 9.40
C GLU A 48 -2.18 -7.53 9.71
N ILE A 49 -2.30 -8.21 10.85
CA ILE A 49 -1.38 -9.29 11.23
C ILE A 49 -1.46 -10.44 10.22
N LEU A 50 -2.66 -10.83 9.79
CA LEU A 50 -2.86 -11.89 8.80
C LEU A 50 -2.30 -11.52 7.42
N ARG A 51 -2.41 -10.27 6.98
CA ARG A 51 -1.77 -9.79 5.75
C ARG A 51 -0.24 -9.85 5.84
N ASN A 52 0.31 -9.37 6.93
CA ASN A 52 1.75 -9.45 7.18
C ASN A 52 2.24 -10.90 7.25
N LEU A 53 1.48 -11.78 7.90
CA LEU A 53 1.76 -13.22 7.95
C LEU A 53 1.78 -13.82 6.53
N TYR A 54 0.80 -13.51 5.72
CA TYR A 54 0.72 -13.99 4.33
C TYR A 54 1.92 -13.55 3.51
N ASP A 55 2.30 -12.28 3.57
CA ASP A 55 3.45 -11.76 2.84
C ASP A 55 4.76 -12.44 3.28
N ARG A 56 4.94 -12.63 4.58
CA ARG A 56 6.11 -13.35 5.12
C ARG A 56 6.10 -14.83 4.74
N LEU A 57 4.96 -15.48 4.74
CA LEU A 57 4.81 -16.87 4.32
C LEU A 57 5.26 -17.05 2.87
N VAL A 58 4.81 -16.19 1.97
CA VAL A 58 5.21 -16.21 0.55
C VAL A 58 6.72 -15.99 0.41
N TYR A 59 7.27 -14.99 1.12
CA TYR A 59 8.70 -14.71 1.09
C TYR A 59 9.53 -15.90 1.60
N LEU A 60 9.18 -16.48 2.75
CA LEU A 60 9.94 -17.57 3.35
C LEU A 60 9.83 -18.87 2.53
N ARG A 61 8.69 -19.14 1.93
CA ARG A 61 8.54 -20.27 0.99
C ARG A 61 9.40 -20.09 -0.25
N ASN A 62 9.41 -18.90 -0.84
CA ASN A 62 10.29 -18.58 -1.96
C ASN A 62 11.79 -18.70 -1.57
N LEU A 63 12.13 -18.29 -0.36
CA LEU A 63 13.49 -18.45 0.18
C LEU A 63 13.89 -19.92 0.28
N GLU A 64 13.02 -20.78 0.82
CA GLU A 64 13.29 -22.21 0.93
C GLU A 64 13.42 -22.88 -0.45
N ASP A 65 12.55 -22.54 -1.41
CA ASP A 65 12.64 -23.03 -2.78
C ASP A 65 13.96 -22.60 -3.45
N LYS A 66 14.36 -21.34 -3.22
CA LYS A 66 15.65 -20.84 -3.70
C LYS A 66 16.83 -21.60 -3.10
N LYS A 67 16.79 -21.91 -1.79
CA LYS A 67 17.82 -22.73 -1.13
C LYS A 67 17.93 -24.09 -1.80
N GLN A 68 16.81 -24.77 -2.04
CA GLN A 68 16.82 -26.08 -2.70
C GLN A 68 17.39 -26.01 -4.12
N THR A 69 17.02 -25.00 -4.89
CA THR A 69 17.54 -24.76 -6.24
C THR A 69 19.06 -24.54 -6.21
N VAL A 70 19.55 -23.73 -5.28
CA VAL A 70 20.99 -23.45 -5.12
C VAL A 70 21.76 -24.70 -4.67
N LEU A 71 21.23 -25.45 -3.70
CA LEU A 71 21.85 -26.69 -3.24
C LEU A 71 21.97 -27.72 -4.38
N ALA A 72 20.91 -27.90 -5.16
CA ALA A 72 20.92 -28.80 -6.31
C ALA A 72 21.97 -28.39 -7.36
N SER A 73 22.04 -27.08 -7.67
CA SER A 73 23.03 -26.56 -8.63
C SER A 73 24.49 -26.75 -8.19
N ILE A 74 24.77 -26.60 -6.89
CA ILE A 74 26.12 -26.79 -6.36
C ILE A 74 26.45 -28.30 -6.31
N GLU A 75 25.49 -29.14 -5.97
CA GLU A 75 25.64 -30.60 -5.92
C GLU A 75 25.94 -31.18 -7.31
N GLU A 76 25.24 -30.70 -8.34
CA GLU A 76 25.53 -31.07 -9.75
C GLU A 76 26.96 -30.75 -10.18
N GLN A 77 27.55 -29.70 -9.60
CA GLN A 77 28.94 -29.32 -9.82
C GLN A 77 29.94 -30.16 -9.02
N GLY A 78 29.46 -31.02 -8.11
CA GLY A 78 30.29 -31.83 -7.21
C GLY A 78 31.06 -31.01 -6.17
N LYS A 79 30.58 -29.81 -5.85
CA LYS A 79 31.26 -28.84 -4.98
C LYS A 79 30.53 -28.60 -3.65
N LEU A 80 29.42 -29.31 -3.41
CA LEU A 80 28.65 -29.13 -2.18
C LEU A 80 29.33 -29.85 -1.02
N THR A 81 29.68 -29.10 0.03
CA THR A 81 30.19 -29.62 1.29
C THR A 81 29.09 -29.56 2.36
N GLU A 82 29.22 -30.36 3.41
CA GLU A 82 28.27 -30.35 4.54
C GLU A 82 28.25 -28.97 5.25
N GLU A 83 29.40 -28.33 5.36
CA GLU A 83 29.49 -26.98 5.93
C GLU A 83 28.72 -25.94 5.08
N LEU A 84 28.93 -25.95 3.75
CA LEU A 84 28.23 -25.07 2.84
C LEU A 84 26.72 -25.35 2.84
N ARG A 85 26.32 -26.62 2.86
CA ARG A 85 24.91 -27.02 3.00
C ARG A 85 24.30 -26.43 4.25
N ALA A 86 24.97 -26.57 5.39
CA ALA A 86 24.51 -26.02 6.66
C ALA A 86 24.38 -24.49 6.63
N GLN A 87 25.33 -23.77 6.04
CA GLN A 87 25.30 -22.33 5.88
C GLN A 87 24.12 -21.86 5.00
N ILE A 88 23.87 -22.53 3.87
CA ILE A 88 22.75 -22.21 2.97
C ILE A 88 21.41 -22.46 3.68
N LEU A 89 21.26 -23.60 4.36
CA LEU A 89 20.05 -23.93 5.10
C LEU A 89 19.78 -22.96 6.27
N ALA A 90 20.83 -22.44 6.90
CA ALA A 90 20.72 -21.47 7.98
C ALA A 90 20.48 -20.03 7.52
N ALA A 91 20.65 -19.71 6.24
CA ALA A 91 20.45 -18.37 5.72
C ALA A 91 19.00 -17.90 5.90
N GLU A 92 18.82 -16.68 6.39
CA GLU A 92 17.51 -16.09 6.71
C GLU A 92 17.02 -15.11 5.66
N THR A 93 17.86 -14.77 4.67
CA THR A 93 17.54 -13.82 3.60
C THR A 93 17.98 -14.35 2.24
N GLN A 94 17.32 -13.88 1.19
CA GLN A 94 17.73 -14.20 -0.18
C GLN A 94 19.12 -13.68 -0.50
N VAL A 95 19.50 -12.51 0.03
CA VAL A 95 20.84 -11.92 -0.14
C VAL A 95 21.92 -12.84 0.43
N ALA A 96 21.70 -13.40 1.61
CA ALA A 96 22.64 -14.34 2.23
C ALA A 96 22.82 -15.60 1.38
N VAL A 97 21.74 -16.15 0.82
CA VAL A 97 21.80 -17.29 -0.11
C VAL A 97 22.55 -16.92 -1.39
N ASP A 98 22.29 -15.75 -1.95
CA ASP A 98 22.97 -15.26 -3.16
C ASP A 98 24.48 -15.10 -2.94
N ASP A 99 24.88 -14.57 -1.79
CA ASP A 99 26.30 -14.43 -1.46
C ASP A 99 27.00 -15.79 -1.34
N LEU A 100 26.37 -16.77 -0.68
CA LEU A 100 26.88 -18.14 -0.59
C LEU A 100 26.95 -18.86 -1.93
N TYR A 101 25.99 -18.62 -2.81
CA TYR A 101 25.94 -19.21 -4.15
C TYR A 101 26.88 -18.56 -5.15
N ARG A 102 27.31 -17.32 -4.91
CA ARG A 102 28.09 -16.49 -5.85
C ARG A 102 29.32 -17.19 -6.43
N PRO A 103 30.17 -17.90 -5.66
CA PRO A 103 31.33 -18.63 -6.20
C PRO A 103 30.96 -19.75 -7.17
N TYR A 104 29.74 -20.30 -7.04
CA TYR A 104 29.27 -21.47 -7.78
C TYR A 104 28.31 -21.13 -8.92
N ARG A 105 27.85 -19.87 -8.98
CA ARG A 105 26.96 -19.39 -10.03
C ARG A 105 27.67 -19.43 -11.39
N PRO A 106 27.05 -19.98 -12.43
CA PRO A 106 27.60 -19.90 -13.77
C PRO A 106 27.86 -18.45 -14.16
N LYS A 107 29.11 -18.14 -14.46
CA LYS A 107 29.54 -16.79 -14.82
C LYS A 107 29.79 -16.71 -16.32
N ARG A 108 29.56 -15.53 -16.89
CA ARG A 108 30.09 -15.18 -18.21
C ARG A 108 31.61 -15.13 -18.12
N ARG A 109 32.28 -15.21 -19.28
CA ARG A 109 33.75 -15.15 -19.37
C ARG A 109 34.28 -13.87 -18.69
N THR A 110 34.92 -14.02 -17.52
CA THR A 110 35.49 -12.95 -16.70
C THR A 110 37.01 -12.87 -16.93
N ARG A 111 37.65 -11.77 -16.45
CA ARG A 111 39.12 -11.67 -16.45
C ARG A 111 39.77 -12.84 -15.69
N ALA A 112 39.18 -13.23 -14.58
CA ALA A 112 39.66 -14.39 -13.80
C ALA A 112 39.52 -15.70 -14.56
N THR A 113 38.41 -15.91 -15.27
CA THR A 113 38.21 -17.11 -16.12
C THR A 113 39.25 -17.16 -17.22
N ILE A 114 39.49 -16.04 -17.91
CA ILE A 114 40.50 -15.92 -18.94
C ILE A 114 41.90 -16.22 -18.38
N ALA A 115 42.23 -15.67 -17.21
CA ALA A 115 43.50 -15.93 -16.55
C ALA A 115 43.68 -17.40 -16.17
N LYS A 116 42.62 -18.10 -15.74
CA LYS A 116 42.63 -19.54 -15.48
C LYS A 116 42.88 -20.37 -16.76
N GLU A 117 42.22 -20.00 -17.87
CA GLU A 117 42.46 -20.61 -19.18
C GLU A 117 43.92 -20.44 -19.64
N LYS A 118 44.55 -19.31 -19.27
CA LYS A 118 45.98 -19.07 -19.54
C LYS A 118 46.93 -19.81 -18.61
N GLY A 119 46.41 -20.59 -17.63
CA GLY A 119 47.22 -21.41 -16.72
C GLY A 119 47.83 -20.62 -15.56
N LEU A 120 47.22 -19.48 -15.15
CA LEU A 120 47.76 -18.62 -14.12
C LEU A 120 47.25 -18.89 -12.70
N GLU A 121 46.35 -19.87 -12.55
CA GLU A 121 45.76 -20.24 -11.23
C GLU A 121 46.82 -20.74 -10.25
N PRO A 122 47.84 -21.57 -10.64
CA PRO A 122 48.93 -21.95 -9.74
C PRO A 122 49.71 -20.78 -9.19
N LEU A 123 49.99 -19.76 -10.01
CA LEU A 123 50.67 -18.53 -9.56
C LEU A 123 49.80 -17.79 -8.52
N ALA A 124 48.50 -17.64 -8.77
CA ALA A 124 47.56 -17.05 -7.81
C ALA A 124 47.60 -17.78 -6.46
N ASN A 125 47.56 -19.11 -6.50
CA ASN A 125 47.62 -19.94 -5.30
C ASN A 125 48.95 -19.77 -4.53
N LEU A 126 50.05 -19.68 -5.20
CA LEU A 126 51.36 -19.42 -4.60
C LEU A 126 51.40 -18.06 -3.89
N ILE A 127 50.90 -17.01 -4.52
CA ILE A 127 50.79 -15.68 -3.91
C ILE A 127 49.91 -15.73 -2.66
N LEU A 128 48.78 -16.46 -2.72
CA LEU A 128 47.84 -16.56 -1.59
C LEU A 128 48.43 -17.34 -0.42
N LEU A 129 49.30 -18.30 -0.66
CA LEU A 129 50.03 -19.03 0.41
C LEU A 129 50.98 -18.15 1.21
N GLN A 130 51.44 -17.03 0.66
CA GLN A 130 52.28 -16.01 1.31
C GLN A 130 53.59 -16.58 1.92
N LYS A 131 54.11 -17.63 1.30
CA LYS A 131 55.38 -18.29 1.70
C LYS A 131 56.52 -18.04 0.71
N MET A 132 56.32 -17.15 -0.23
CA MET A 132 57.32 -16.80 -1.24
C MET A 132 58.49 -16.03 -0.60
N THR A 133 59.71 -16.35 -0.99
CA THR A 133 60.92 -15.64 -0.62
C THR A 133 61.40 -14.69 -1.67
N VAL A 134 60.92 -14.85 -2.92
CA VAL A 134 61.18 -13.97 -4.07
C VAL A 134 59.97 -13.11 -4.32
N SER A 135 60.12 -12.00 -5.08
CA SER A 135 58.95 -11.18 -5.41
C SER A 135 57.96 -11.94 -6.32
N PRO A 136 56.67 -11.66 -6.21
CA PRO A 136 55.67 -12.27 -7.08
C PRO A 136 55.93 -12.02 -8.58
N LEU A 137 56.53 -10.88 -8.94
CA LEU A 137 56.87 -10.56 -10.32
C LEU A 137 58.02 -11.46 -10.82
N GLU A 138 58.98 -11.77 -9.97
CA GLU A 138 60.07 -12.70 -10.32
C GLU A 138 59.55 -14.13 -10.51
N GLU A 139 58.68 -14.61 -9.64
CA GLU A 139 58.02 -15.90 -9.79
C GLU A 139 57.14 -15.96 -11.04
N ALA A 140 56.48 -14.85 -11.37
CA ALA A 140 55.60 -14.76 -12.55
C ALA A 140 56.33 -15.01 -13.88
N LYS A 141 57.66 -14.86 -13.94
CA LYS A 141 58.48 -15.18 -15.13
C LYS A 141 58.35 -16.66 -15.51
N ASN A 142 58.10 -17.55 -14.56
CA ASN A 142 57.93 -18.97 -14.78
C ASN A 142 56.59 -19.33 -15.45
N TYR A 143 55.69 -18.38 -15.56
CA TYR A 143 54.34 -18.53 -16.13
C TYR A 143 54.15 -17.84 -17.49
N ILE A 144 55.24 -17.31 -18.06
CA ILE A 144 55.23 -16.70 -19.42
C ILE A 144 54.93 -17.82 -20.43
N ASN A 145 53.88 -17.61 -21.22
CA ASN A 145 53.48 -18.55 -22.29
C ASN A 145 52.86 -17.77 -23.45
N PRO A 146 53.63 -17.44 -24.48
CA PRO A 146 53.13 -16.69 -25.63
C PRO A 146 51.99 -17.38 -26.39
N GLU A 147 51.96 -18.72 -26.39
CA GLU A 147 50.87 -19.49 -27.02
C GLU A 147 49.54 -19.26 -26.33
N LYS A 148 49.55 -18.93 -25.05
CA LYS A 148 48.40 -18.60 -24.24
C LYS A 148 48.24 -17.09 -24.04
N GLU A 149 48.87 -16.28 -24.86
CA GLU A 149 48.82 -14.83 -24.77
C GLU A 149 49.33 -14.26 -23.43
N VAL A 150 50.31 -14.90 -22.81
CA VAL A 150 51.03 -14.42 -21.64
C VAL A 150 52.45 -14.09 -22.07
N SER A 151 52.67 -12.86 -22.52
CA SER A 151 53.93 -12.44 -23.16
C SER A 151 54.97 -11.94 -22.17
N THR A 152 54.54 -11.41 -21.00
CA THR A 152 55.45 -10.82 -20.01
C THR A 152 55.14 -11.34 -18.60
N ALA A 153 56.09 -11.10 -17.67
CA ALA A 153 55.85 -11.44 -16.26
C ALA A 153 54.72 -10.59 -15.65
N GLU A 154 54.57 -9.35 -16.08
CA GLU A 154 53.48 -8.47 -15.71
C GLU A 154 52.14 -9.02 -16.15
N ASP A 155 52.02 -9.57 -17.38
CA ASP A 155 50.79 -10.21 -17.86
C ASP A 155 50.42 -11.39 -16.98
N ALA A 156 51.38 -12.23 -16.62
CA ALA A 156 51.17 -13.36 -15.73
C ALA A 156 50.72 -12.94 -14.33
N LEU A 157 51.38 -11.92 -13.77
CA LEU A 157 51.05 -11.40 -12.45
C LEU A 157 49.68 -10.74 -12.42
N ASN A 158 49.34 -9.97 -13.44
CA ASN A 158 48.03 -9.31 -13.56
C ASN A 158 46.92 -10.33 -13.69
N GLY A 159 47.11 -11.42 -14.44
CA GLY A 159 46.17 -12.52 -14.51
C GLY A 159 45.97 -13.23 -13.16
N ALA A 160 47.08 -13.46 -12.43
CA ALA A 160 46.99 -14.02 -11.08
C ALA A 160 46.24 -13.09 -10.11
N LYS A 161 46.48 -11.77 -10.18
CA LYS A 161 45.75 -10.76 -9.40
C LYS A 161 44.24 -10.78 -9.74
N ASP A 162 43.87 -10.90 -11.01
CA ASP A 162 42.48 -10.97 -11.45
C ASP A 162 41.76 -12.19 -10.84
N ILE A 163 42.44 -13.36 -10.77
CA ILE A 163 41.89 -14.57 -10.13
C ILE A 163 41.67 -14.33 -8.64
N LEU A 164 42.68 -13.74 -7.96
CA LEU A 164 42.59 -13.45 -6.53
C LEU A 164 41.51 -12.40 -6.21
N ALA A 165 41.42 -11.35 -7.02
CA ALA A 165 40.42 -10.30 -6.86
C ALA A 165 38.98 -10.87 -6.98
N GLU A 166 38.73 -11.76 -7.93
CA GLU A 166 37.42 -12.42 -8.05
C GLU A 166 37.16 -13.32 -6.84
N SER A 167 38.13 -14.03 -6.35
CA SER A 167 38.01 -14.88 -5.16
C SER A 167 37.66 -14.05 -3.92
N VAL A 168 38.29 -12.90 -3.71
CA VAL A 168 37.97 -11.95 -2.63
C VAL A 168 36.53 -11.42 -2.81
N SER A 169 36.17 -11.03 -4.01
CA SER A 169 34.83 -10.52 -4.33
C SER A 169 33.73 -11.57 -4.10
N ASP A 170 34.02 -12.82 -4.31
CA ASP A 170 33.06 -13.93 -4.15
C ASP A 170 32.93 -14.43 -2.71
N ASN A 171 33.75 -13.94 -1.79
CA ASN A 171 33.70 -14.37 -0.41
C ASN A 171 32.47 -13.77 0.30
N ALA A 172 31.56 -14.65 0.75
CA ALA A 172 30.30 -14.26 1.37
C ALA A 172 30.49 -13.46 2.67
N ASP A 173 31.45 -13.84 3.51
CA ASP A 173 31.71 -13.15 4.77
C ASP A 173 32.23 -11.72 4.53
N PHE A 174 33.12 -11.56 3.55
CA PHE A 174 33.63 -10.25 3.17
C PHE A 174 32.50 -9.35 2.67
N ARG A 175 31.65 -9.87 1.81
CA ARG A 175 30.49 -9.09 1.28
C ARG A 175 29.52 -8.69 2.39
N THR A 176 29.17 -9.60 3.26
CA THR A 176 28.30 -9.33 4.40
C THR A 176 28.86 -8.22 5.28
N HIS A 177 30.13 -8.34 5.68
CA HIS A 177 30.79 -7.37 6.55
C HIS A 177 30.91 -5.99 5.88
N ILE A 178 31.30 -5.94 4.61
CA ILE A 178 31.42 -4.68 3.82
C ILE A 178 30.05 -4.01 3.70
N ARG A 179 28.99 -4.79 3.44
CA ARG A 179 27.62 -4.28 3.38
C ARG A 179 27.20 -3.65 4.71
N GLU A 180 27.46 -4.34 5.82
CA GLU A 180 27.17 -3.83 7.16
C GLU A 180 27.97 -2.56 7.51
N LEU A 181 29.25 -2.52 7.20
CA LEU A 181 30.08 -1.33 7.39
C LEU A 181 29.56 -0.15 6.57
N THR A 182 29.20 -0.40 5.31
CA THR A 182 28.67 0.63 4.42
C THR A 182 27.34 1.17 4.92
N MET A 183 26.42 0.29 5.33
CA MET A 183 25.14 0.69 5.90
C MET A 183 25.29 1.51 7.18
N LYS A 184 26.21 1.13 8.04
CA LYS A 184 26.40 1.77 9.35
C LYS A 184 27.12 3.12 9.26
N HIS A 185 28.09 3.26 8.37
CA HIS A 185 28.99 4.41 8.31
C HIS A 185 28.96 5.18 6.99
N GLY A 186 28.27 4.64 5.98
CA GLY A 186 28.14 5.27 4.68
C GLY A 186 27.12 6.40 4.66
N GLN A 187 27.24 7.25 3.64
CA GLN A 187 26.33 8.36 3.37
C GLN A 187 25.79 8.28 1.95
N LEU A 188 24.55 8.71 1.76
CA LEU A 188 24.01 8.97 0.44
C LEU A 188 24.37 10.40 0.05
N LEU A 189 25.04 10.56 -1.08
CA LEU A 189 25.38 11.85 -1.66
C LEU A 189 24.50 12.09 -2.88
N SER A 190 23.93 13.29 -2.98
CA SER A 190 23.24 13.74 -4.18
C SER A 190 23.80 15.11 -4.58
N ALA A 191 24.07 15.27 -5.86
CA ALA A 191 24.56 16.51 -6.45
C ALA A 191 23.77 16.86 -7.71
N ALA A 192 23.66 18.15 -8.03
CA ALA A 192 23.07 18.58 -9.29
C ALA A 192 23.93 18.12 -10.48
N LYS A 193 23.25 17.63 -11.52
CA LYS A 193 23.89 17.39 -12.80
C LYS A 193 24.23 18.70 -13.51
N ASP A 194 23.33 19.67 -13.40
CA ASP A 194 23.49 21.07 -13.84
C ASP A 194 23.00 21.97 -12.70
N PRO A 195 23.94 22.64 -11.97
CA PRO A 195 23.59 23.48 -10.83
C PRO A 195 22.69 24.68 -11.15
N GLU A 196 22.69 25.13 -12.42
CA GLU A 196 21.90 26.28 -12.86
C GLU A 196 20.46 25.87 -13.31
N ALA A 197 20.17 24.57 -13.38
CA ALA A 197 18.84 24.09 -13.77
C ALA A 197 17.84 24.28 -12.64
N GLU A 198 16.75 24.99 -12.90
CA GLU A 198 15.64 25.09 -11.96
C GLU A 198 14.83 23.78 -11.95
N SER A 199 14.60 23.25 -10.76
CA SER A 199 13.77 22.03 -10.59
C SER A 199 13.18 21.94 -9.17
N VAL A 200 12.29 21.00 -8.99
CA VAL A 200 11.74 20.67 -7.66
C VAL A 200 12.76 19.94 -6.78
N TYR A 201 13.93 19.59 -7.32
CA TYR A 201 14.99 18.84 -6.64
C TYR A 201 16.12 19.71 -6.10
N GLU A 202 16.00 21.03 -6.14
CA GLU A 202 17.07 21.96 -5.71
C GLU A 202 17.59 21.69 -4.30
N MET A 203 16.71 21.24 -3.39
CA MET A 203 17.12 20.87 -2.03
C MET A 203 18.07 19.66 -1.97
N TYR A 204 18.21 18.92 -3.06
CA TYR A 204 19.09 17.75 -3.19
C TYR A 204 20.31 18.02 -4.08
N TYR A 205 20.54 19.25 -4.50
CA TYR A 205 21.68 19.62 -5.35
C TYR A 205 23.02 19.55 -4.63
N GLU A 206 23.01 19.75 -3.32
CA GLU A 206 24.11 19.53 -2.40
C GLU A 206 23.60 18.81 -1.16
N PHE A 207 23.46 17.50 -1.25
CA PHE A 207 22.83 16.72 -0.19
C PHE A 207 23.72 15.57 0.26
N SER A 208 23.81 15.40 1.57
CA SER A 208 24.49 14.28 2.23
C SER A 208 23.74 13.88 3.48
N GLU A 209 23.46 12.61 3.62
CA GLU A 209 22.83 12.06 4.82
C GLU A 209 23.27 10.60 5.06
N SER A 210 23.43 10.24 6.35
CA SER A 210 23.75 8.87 6.73
C SER A 210 22.70 7.87 6.24
N LEU A 211 23.15 6.78 5.64
CA LEU A 211 22.27 5.72 5.14
C LEU A 211 21.32 5.16 6.22
N SER A 212 21.80 5.08 7.45
CA SER A 212 21.03 4.55 8.59
C SER A 212 19.90 5.47 9.07
N LYS A 213 19.95 6.76 8.70
CA LYS A 213 18.97 7.79 9.12
C LYS A 213 18.11 8.31 7.98
N LEU A 214 18.38 7.87 6.77
CA LEU A 214 17.76 8.40 5.57
C LEU A 214 16.25 8.05 5.52
N ALA A 215 15.41 9.08 5.44
CA ALA A 215 13.97 8.92 5.39
C ALA A 215 13.49 8.42 4.01
N GLY A 216 12.45 7.59 4.01
CA GLY A 216 11.93 6.96 2.78
C GLY A 216 11.48 7.96 1.71
N HIS A 217 10.80 9.05 2.09
CA HIS A 217 10.37 10.08 1.14
C HIS A 217 11.54 10.78 0.43
N ARG A 218 12.68 10.94 1.10
CA ARG A 218 13.90 11.49 0.50
C ARG A 218 14.51 10.52 -0.51
N ILE A 219 14.51 9.22 -0.20
CA ILE A 219 14.98 8.19 -1.12
C ILE A 219 14.15 8.20 -2.41
N LEU A 220 12.84 8.28 -2.29
CA LEU A 220 11.92 8.32 -3.44
C LEU A 220 12.11 9.59 -4.27
N ALA A 221 12.22 10.75 -3.62
CA ALA A 221 12.45 12.02 -4.28
C ALA A 221 13.80 12.05 -5.03
N ILE A 222 14.88 11.63 -4.38
CA ILE A 222 16.22 11.57 -4.96
C ILE A 222 16.27 10.59 -6.13
N SER A 223 15.65 9.42 -5.98
CA SER A 223 15.59 8.43 -7.07
C SER A 223 14.84 8.94 -8.29
N ARG A 224 13.73 9.69 -8.09
CA ARG A 224 13.02 10.36 -9.20
C ARG A 224 13.89 11.43 -9.85
N GLY A 225 14.56 12.29 -9.07
CA GLY A 225 15.45 13.32 -9.57
C GLY A 225 16.62 12.77 -10.40
N GLU A 226 17.16 11.62 -10.00
CA GLU A 226 18.17 10.89 -10.77
C GLU A 226 17.62 10.34 -12.09
N LYS A 227 16.43 9.72 -12.04
CA LYS A 227 15.74 9.19 -13.23
C LYS A 227 15.41 10.28 -14.24
N GLU A 228 14.99 11.46 -13.76
CA GLU A 228 14.73 12.64 -14.57
C GLU A 228 15.98 13.42 -14.97
N LYS A 229 17.16 12.93 -14.57
CA LYS A 229 18.50 13.46 -14.93
C LYS A 229 18.84 14.84 -14.35
N PHE A 230 18.18 15.23 -13.28
CA PHE A 230 18.55 16.42 -12.51
C PHE A 230 19.65 16.15 -11.47
N LEU A 231 19.68 14.92 -10.93
CA LEU A 231 20.60 14.54 -9.86
C LEU A 231 21.60 13.47 -10.31
N ILE A 232 22.77 13.50 -9.68
CA ILE A 232 23.77 12.42 -9.68
C ILE A 232 23.85 11.89 -8.26
N VAL A 233 23.62 10.60 -8.07
CA VAL A 233 23.50 9.97 -6.75
C VAL A 233 24.53 8.88 -6.58
N LYS A 234 25.23 8.87 -5.45
CA LYS A 234 26.21 7.84 -5.10
C LYS A 234 26.23 7.60 -3.60
N ILE A 235 26.78 6.45 -3.22
CA ILE A 235 27.08 6.14 -1.82
C ILE A 235 28.55 6.45 -1.55
N ASP A 236 28.80 7.25 -0.53
CA ASP A 236 30.11 7.47 0.05
C ASP A 236 30.34 6.44 1.15
N ALA A 237 31.11 5.39 0.81
CA ALA A 237 31.41 4.28 1.71
C ALA A 237 32.67 4.58 2.55
N PRO A 238 32.82 3.93 3.73
CA PRO A 238 34.02 4.06 4.57
C PRO A 238 35.17 3.23 4.02
N VAL A 239 35.73 3.66 2.86
CA VAL A 239 36.71 2.89 2.06
C VAL A 239 37.93 2.47 2.87
N ASP A 240 38.49 3.36 3.66
CA ASP A 240 39.69 3.06 4.47
C ASP A 240 39.46 1.94 5.48
N ARG A 241 38.27 1.92 6.10
CA ARG A 241 37.88 0.86 7.02
C ARG A 241 37.66 -0.48 6.31
N ILE A 242 37.08 -0.43 5.14
CA ILE A 242 36.81 -1.61 4.31
C ILE A 242 38.11 -2.24 3.84
N LEU A 243 39.02 -1.43 3.28
CA LEU A 243 40.32 -1.93 2.82
C LEU A 243 41.16 -2.45 3.97
N SER A 244 41.20 -1.74 5.10
CA SER A 244 41.86 -2.22 6.32
C SER A 244 41.32 -3.55 6.82
N TYR A 245 40.02 -3.77 6.71
CA TYR A 245 39.39 -5.05 7.05
C TYR A 245 39.82 -6.15 6.09
N LEU A 246 39.75 -5.93 4.78
CA LEU A 246 40.15 -6.88 3.76
C LEU A 246 41.61 -7.26 3.88
N ASP A 247 42.50 -6.27 4.07
CA ASP A 247 43.93 -6.50 4.26
C ASP A 247 44.22 -7.36 5.49
N ARG A 248 43.57 -7.08 6.61
CA ARG A 248 43.76 -7.87 7.84
C ARG A 248 43.30 -9.32 7.67
N LYS A 249 42.28 -9.55 6.82
CA LYS A 249 41.75 -10.91 6.55
C LYS A 249 42.57 -11.66 5.51
N LEU A 250 43.10 -10.96 4.52
CA LEU A 250 43.80 -11.58 3.40
C LEU A 250 45.32 -11.68 3.64
N ILE A 251 45.93 -10.64 4.20
CA ILE A 251 47.39 -10.55 4.40
C ILE A 251 47.75 -11.10 5.77
N THR A 252 48.20 -12.38 5.80
CA THR A 252 48.64 -13.06 7.02
C THR A 252 50.12 -12.93 7.29
N ALA A 253 50.92 -12.58 6.28
CA ALA A 253 52.35 -12.35 6.34
C ALA A 253 52.71 -10.95 5.84
N PRO A 254 52.57 -9.88 6.67
CA PRO A 254 52.78 -8.50 6.24
C PRO A 254 54.21 -8.19 5.78
N SER A 255 55.20 -8.92 6.23
CA SER A 255 56.60 -8.79 5.85
C SER A 255 57.01 -9.59 4.61
N ALA A 256 56.11 -10.45 4.09
CA ALA A 256 56.38 -11.24 2.90
C ALA A 256 56.35 -10.40 1.62
N PRO A 257 57.08 -10.76 0.56
CA PRO A 257 57.05 -10.08 -0.72
C PRO A 257 55.66 -10.03 -1.37
N THR A 258 54.77 -10.93 -0.97
CA THR A 258 53.39 -11.01 -1.47
C THR A 258 52.44 -9.96 -0.88
N ALA A 259 52.82 -9.31 0.23
CA ALA A 259 51.94 -8.37 0.95
C ALA A 259 51.49 -7.19 0.08
N ALA A 260 52.41 -6.57 -0.67
CA ALA A 260 52.13 -5.43 -1.54
C ALA A 260 51.17 -5.84 -2.68
N VAL A 261 51.40 -7.01 -3.27
CA VAL A 261 50.52 -7.53 -4.34
C VAL A 261 49.13 -7.86 -3.81
N LEU A 262 49.01 -8.44 -2.62
CA LEU A 262 47.74 -8.72 -2.00
C LEU A 262 46.96 -7.47 -1.60
N HIS A 263 47.67 -6.40 -1.20
CA HIS A 263 47.04 -5.09 -0.98
C HIS A 263 46.44 -4.53 -2.29
N GLU A 264 47.17 -4.59 -3.40
CA GLU A 264 46.66 -4.21 -4.72
C GLU A 264 45.45 -5.08 -5.12
N VAL A 265 45.44 -6.37 -4.78
CA VAL A 265 44.28 -7.28 -5.00
C VAL A 265 43.08 -6.84 -4.19
N THR A 266 43.22 -6.48 -2.91
CA THR A 266 42.10 -6.00 -2.09
C THR A 266 41.54 -4.69 -2.61
N GLU A 267 42.37 -3.75 -3.03
CA GLU A 267 41.93 -2.50 -3.67
C GLU A 267 41.16 -2.74 -4.97
N ASP A 268 41.69 -3.58 -5.85
CA ASP A 268 41.04 -3.90 -7.13
C ASP A 268 39.73 -4.67 -6.90
N ALA A 269 39.74 -5.66 -6.02
CA ALA A 269 38.55 -6.41 -5.69
C ALA A 269 37.43 -5.52 -5.16
N TYR A 270 37.77 -4.62 -4.25
CA TYR A 270 36.79 -3.69 -3.70
C TYR A 270 36.29 -2.69 -4.74
N ASN A 271 37.21 -1.93 -5.34
CA ASN A 271 36.86 -0.80 -6.23
C ASN A 271 36.14 -1.27 -7.52
N ARG A 272 36.58 -2.37 -8.10
CA ARG A 272 36.08 -2.85 -9.39
C ARG A 272 34.90 -3.83 -9.25
N LEU A 273 34.92 -4.71 -8.26
CA LEU A 273 33.98 -5.84 -8.18
C LEU A 273 32.98 -5.69 -7.02
N ILE A 274 33.42 -5.31 -5.82
CA ILE A 274 32.57 -5.29 -4.63
C ILE A 274 31.78 -3.98 -4.52
N ALA A 275 32.45 -2.84 -4.56
CA ALA A 275 31.83 -1.55 -4.32
C ALA A 275 30.66 -1.25 -5.27
N PRO A 276 30.77 -1.44 -6.60
CA PRO A 276 29.63 -1.18 -7.49
C PRO A 276 28.45 -2.12 -7.24
N ALA A 277 28.72 -3.36 -6.84
CA ALA A 277 27.66 -4.33 -6.55
C ALA A 277 26.98 -4.01 -5.21
N ILE A 278 27.73 -3.75 -4.16
CA ILE A 278 27.19 -3.39 -2.83
C ILE A 278 26.42 -2.07 -2.89
N GLU A 279 26.91 -1.09 -3.64
CA GLU A 279 26.17 0.17 -3.84
C GLU A 279 24.80 -0.06 -4.48
N ARG A 280 24.74 -0.84 -5.56
CA ARG A 280 23.47 -1.18 -6.21
C ARG A 280 22.54 -1.94 -5.27
N GLU A 281 23.06 -2.92 -4.53
CA GLU A 281 22.30 -3.70 -3.55
C GLU A 281 21.70 -2.83 -2.45
N ILE A 282 22.51 -1.96 -1.86
CA ILE A 282 22.08 -1.04 -0.79
C ILE A 282 21.05 -0.04 -1.32
N ARG A 283 21.29 0.55 -2.48
CA ARG A 283 20.35 1.49 -3.09
C ARG A 283 19.03 0.83 -3.43
N SER A 284 19.06 -0.40 -3.94
CA SER A 284 17.86 -1.19 -4.22
C SER A 284 17.10 -1.53 -2.94
N ASP A 285 17.79 -1.96 -1.89
CA ASP A 285 17.18 -2.28 -0.58
C ASP A 285 16.55 -1.05 0.07
N LEU A 286 17.24 0.08 0.05
CA LEU A 286 16.71 1.36 0.56
C LEU A 286 15.47 1.82 -0.21
N PHE A 287 15.49 1.70 -1.53
CA PHE A 287 14.35 2.04 -2.38
C PHE A 287 13.15 1.12 -2.10
N GLU A 288 13.38 -0.18 -2.01
CA GLU A 288 12.32 -1.17 -1.72
C GLU A 288 11.68 -0.91 -0.35
N LYS A 289 12.47 -0.63 0.68
CA LYS A 289 11.97 -0.25 2.00
C LYS A 289 11.18 1.05 1.98
N ALA A 290 11.66 2.04 1.23
CA ALA A 290 10.96 3.31 1.05
C ALA A 290 9.63 3.12 0.31
N GLU A 291 9.65 2.29 -0.73
CA GLU A 291 8.46 1.89 -1.49
C GLU A 291 7.43 1.18 -0.59
N ASP A 292 7.85 0.21 0.21
CA ASP A 292 6.97 -0.50 1.16
C ASP A 292 6.33 0.44 2.17
N GLY A 293 7.12 1.36 2.71
CA GLY A 293 6.64 2.40 3.62
C GLY A 293 5.59 3.30 2.96
N ALA A 294 5.86 3.77 1.75
CA ALA A 294 4.95 4.62 0.99
C ALA A 294 3.66 3.89 0.60
N ILE A 295 3.75 2.64 0.13
CA ILE A 295 2.58 1.82 -0.19
C ILE A 295 1.70 1.62 1.04
N ARG A 296 2.28 1.42 2.21
CA ARG A 296 1.53 1.32 3.47
C ARG A 296 0.77 2.61 3.78
N VAL A 297 1.40 3.76 3.60
CA VAL A 297 0.73 5.06 3.77
C VAL A 297 -0.39 5.25 2.75
N PHE A 298 -0.16 4.89 1.49
CA PHE A 298 -1.18 4.97 0.44
C PHE A 298 -2.36 4.06 0.76
N GLY A 299 -2.09 2.86 1.26
CA GLY A 299 -3.13 1.93 1.73
C GLY A 299 -3.97 2.52 2.86
N LYS A 300 -3.34 3.18 3.83
CA LYS A 300 -4.06 3.86 4.92
C LYS A 300 -4.89 5.05 4.42
N ASN A 301 -4.34 5.86 3.51
CA ASN A 301 -5.09 6.95 2.90
C ASN A 301 -6.31 6.43 2.12
N LEU A 302 -6.14 5.36 1.35
CA LEU A 302 -7.25 4.73 0.63
C LEU A 302 -8.30 4.17 1.59
N GLU A 303 -7.89 3.47 2.64
CA GLU A 303 -8.80 2.97 3.67
C GLU A 303 -9.67 4.09 4.26
N GLN A 304 -9.05 5.21 4.61
CA GLN A 304 -9.77 6.36 5.16
C GLN A 304 -10.77 6.96 4.17
N LEU A 305 -10.41 7.03 2.90
CA LEU A 305 -11.33 7.51 1.85
C LEU A 305 -12.53 6.56 1.66
N LEU A 306 -12.28 5.25 1.62
CA LEU A 306 -13.33 4.25 1.43
C LEU A 306 -14.24 4.11 2.65
N MET A 307 -13.71 4.34 3.85
CA MET A 307 -14.43 4.23 5.11
C MET A 307 -15.09 5.53 5.56
N GLN A 308 -15.13 6.54 4.71
CA GLN A 308 -15.91 7.76 5.02
C GLN A 308 -17.39 7.45 5.16
N PRO A 309 -18.09 8.09 6.12
CA PRO A 309 -19.53 7.88 6.32
C PRO A 309 -20.32 8.24 5.07
N PRO A 310 -21.26 7.40 4.65
CA PRO A 310 -22.18 7.74 3.58
C PRO A 310 -23.15 8.84 4.04
N ILE A 311 -23.54 9.71 3.11
CA ILE A 311 -24.60 10.69 3.33
C ILE A 311 -25.87 10.14 2.69
N ALA A 312 -26.63 9.41 3.49
CA ALA A 312 -27.86 8.74 3.03
C ALA A 312 -29.09 9.67 3.12
N GLY A 313 -30.14 9.30 2.37
CA GLY A 313 -31.47 9.90 2.50
C GLY A 313 -31.63 11.27 1.85
N GLN A 314 -30.67 11.76 1.07
CA GLN A 314 -30.74 13.07 0.43
C GLN A 314 -30.77 12.97 -1.11
N VAL A 315 -31.44 13.92 -1.72
CA VAL A 315 -31.36 14.17 -3.15
C VAL A 315 -30.12 15.05 -3.41
N VAL A 316 -29.20 14.56 -4.21
CA VAL A 316 -27.92 15.20 -4.45
C VAL A 316 -27.79 15.68 -5.89
N LEU A 317 -27.34 16.92 -6.06
CA LEU A 317 -26.94 17.44 -7.35
C LEU A 317 -25.44 17.23 -7.53
N GLY A 318 -25.04 16.33 -8.41
CA GLY A 318 -23.66 16.17 -8.85
C GLY A 318 -23.30 17.25 -9.87
N TRP A 319 -22.14 17.87 -9.68
CA TRP A 319 -21.66 18.98 -10.50
C TRP A 319 -20.22 18.72 -10.93
N ASP A 320 -20.05 18.45 -12.20
CA ASP A 320 -18.73 18.31 -12.84
C ASP A 320 -18.37 19.66 -13.51
N PRO A 321 -17.47 20.45 -12.88
CA PRO A 321 -17.16 21.79 -13.33
C PRO A 321 -16.30 21.79 -14.60
N ALA A 322 -16.58 22.70 -15.52
CA ALA A 322 -15.76 22.93 -16.69
C ALA A 322 -15.93 24.35 -17.21
N PHE A 323 -14.95 24.81 -17.98
CA PHE A 323 -15.04 26.12 -18.65
C PHE A 323 -15.84 26.05 -19.99
N ARG A 324 -15.14 25.82 -21.08
CA ARG A 324 -15.70 25.90 -22.44
C ARG A 324 -16.84 24.91 -22.68
N THR A 325 -16.73 23.70 -22.22
CA THR A 325 -17.70 22.62 -22.51
C THR A 325 -18.96 22.70 -21.66
N GLY A 326 -19.00 23.63 -20.71
CA GLY A 326 -20.08 23.76 -19.74
C GLY A 326 -19.98 22.79 -18.57
N CYS A 327 -20.58 23.19 -17.44
CA CYS A 327 -20.68 22.36 -16.24
C CYS A 327 -21.79 21.31 -16.42
N LYS A 328 -21.49 20.05 -16.21
CA LYS A 328 -22.45 18.96 -16.31
C LYS A 328 -23.07 18.72 -14.95
N LEU A 329 -24.39 18.61 -14.94
CA LEU A 329 -25.19 18.39 -13.73
C LEU A 329 -25.95 17.07 -13.82
N ALA A 330 -26.05 16.38 -12.70
CA ALA A 330 -26.89 15.21 -12.55
C ALA A 330 -27.62 15.25 -11.22
N VAL A 331 -28.93 15.09 -11.25
CA VAL A 331 -29.77 14.97 -10.05
C VAL A 331 -29.91 13.49 -9.72
N VAL A 332 -29.55 13.10 -8.52
CA VAL A 332 -29.56 11.72 -8.07
C VAL A 332 -30.43 11.60 -6.82
N ASP A 333 -31.36 10.66 -6.84
CA ASP A 333 -32.24 10.40 -5.70
C ASP A 333 -31.52 9.67 -4.56
N PRO A 334 -32.12 9.50 -3.37
CA PRO A 334 -31.48 8.84 -2.24
C PRO A 334 -31.04 7.40 -2.50
N THR A 335 -31.59 6.75 -3.55
CA THR A 335 -31.21 5.36 -3.91
C THR A 335 -30.07 5.30 -4.92
N GLY A 336 -29.55 6.43 -5.38
CA GLY A 336 -28.51 6.51 -6.39
C GLY A 336 -29.01 6.53 -7.83
N LYS A 337 -30.35 6.59 -8.05
CA LYS A 337 -30.94 6.69 -9.38
C LYS A 337 -30.82 8.09 -9.93
N VAL A 338 -30.37 8.23 -11.16
CA VAL A 338 -30.31 9.51 -11.86
C VAL A 338 -31.72 9.93 -12.31
N LEU A 339 -32.18 11.08 -11.81
CA LEU A 339 -33.51 11.63 -12.12
C LEU A 339 -33.49 12.58 -13.32
N ASP A 340 -32.42 13.36 -13.44
CA ASP A 340 -32.28 14.37 -14.50
C ASP A 340 -30.80 14.69 -14.74
N THR A 341 -30.48 15.12 -15.95
CA THR A 341 -29.16 15.62 -16.32
C THR A 341 -29.31 16.88 -17.17
N THR A 342 -28.39 17.82 -17.00
CA THR A 342 -28.37 19.05 -17.82
C THR A 342 -26.95 19.63 -17.90
N VAL A 343 -26.76 20.60 -18.75
CA VAL A 343 -25.51 21.35 -18.89
C VAL A 343 -25.81 22.82 -18.69
N ILE A 344 -24.99 23.51 -17.90
CA ILE A 344 -25.06 24.94 -17.67
C ILE A 344 -23.73 25.60 -18.04
N TYR A 345 -23.75 26.85 -18.38
CA TYR A 345 -22.59 27.59 -18.87
C TYR A 345 -22.31 28.86 -18.02
N PRO A 346 -22.16 28.72 -16.69
CA PRO A 346 -21.97 29.87 -15.80
C PRO A 346 -20.55 30.44 -15.84
N THR A 347 -19.61 29.70 -16.39
CA THR A 347 -18.17 30.01 -16.40
C THR A 347 -17.69 30.50 -17.73
N ALA A 348 -16.47 31.06 -17.79
CA ALA A 348 -15.88 31.52 -19.04
C ALA A 348 -15.79 30.36 -20.08
N PRO A 349 -15.91 30.67 -21.40
CA PRO A 349 -16.08 32.00 -22.00
C PRO A 349 -17.53 32.50 -22.05
N GLN A 350 -18.53 31.62 -21.81
CA GLN A 350 -19.95 31.97 -22.01
C GLN A 350 -20.48 32.89 -20.91
N ASN A 351 -20.09 32.72 -19.68
CA ASN A 351 -20.48 33.48 -18.48
C ASN A 351 -22.01 33.74 -18.36
N ARG A 352 -22.83 32.70 -18.68
CA ARG A 352 -24.30 32.78 -18.61
C ARG A 352 -24.80 32.50 -17.18
N VAL A 353 -24.41 33.35 -16.24
CA VAL A 353 -24.63 33.15 -14.81
C VAL A 353 -26.10 33.12 -14.42
N GLU A 354 -26.86 34.11 -14.89
CA GLU A 354 -28.30 34.24 -14.57
C GLU A 354 -29.14 33.09 -15.17
N GLU A 355 -28.81 32.68 -16.38
CA GLU A 355 -29.45 31.52 -17.02
C GLU A 355 -29.14 30.22 -16.25
N ALA A 356 -27.89 30.04 -15.84
CA ALA A 356 -27.47 28.89 -15.00
C ALA A 356 -28.19 28.87 -13.64
N LYS A 357 -28.28 30.01 -12.96
CA LYS A 357 -29.04 30.14 -11.72
C LYS A 357 -30.50 29.79 -11.87
N ALA A 358 -31.14 30.23 -12.97
CA ALA A 358 -32.53 29.90 -13.26
C ALA A 358 -32.75 28.40 -13.41
N VAL A 359 -31.86 27.71 -14.12
CA VAL A 359 -31.88 26.24 -14.26
C VAL A 359 -31.71 25.55 -12.90
N LEU A 360 -30.75 26.01 -12.11
CA LEU A 360 -30.47 25.45 -10.78
C LEU A 360 -31.65 25.64 -9.83
N LYS A 361 -32.25 26.81 -9.76
CA LYS A 361 -33.45 27.08 -8.96
C LYS A 361 -34.61 26.18 -9.35
N LYS A 362 -34.82 25.92 -10.62
CA LYS A 362 -35.84 25.00 -11.13
C LYS A 362 -35.58 23.58 -10.72
N LEU A 363 -34.32 23.09 -10.83
CA LEU A 363 -33.94 21.74 -10.42
C LEU A 363 -34.09 21.53 -8.92
N ILE A 364 -33.63 22.48 -8.11
CA ILE A 364 -33.73 22.44 -6.65
C ILE A 364 -35.19 22.36 -6.22
N SER A 365 -36.04 23.19 -6.76
CA SER A 365 -37.49 23.23 -6.47
C SER A 365 -38.19 21.94 -6.91
N LYS A 366 -37.90 21.47 -8.14
CA LYS A 366 -38.56 20.30 -8.74
C LYS A 366 -38.24 18.99 -8.02
N TYR A 367 -36.96 18.78 -7.70
CA TYR A 367 -36.49 17.51 -7.13
C TYR A 367 -36.19 17.57 -5.63
N HIS A 368 -36.40 18.69 -4.97
CA HIS A 368 -36.13 18.90 -3.56
C HIS A 368 -34.67 18.60 -3.21
N ILE A 369 -33.75 19.12 -4.02
CA ILE A 369 -32.32 18.96 -3.81
C ILE A 369 -31.92 19.63 -2.49
N THR A 370 -31.19 18.93 -1.65
CA THR A 370 -30.72 19.41 -0.35
C THR A 370 -29.20 19.53 -0.27
N LEU A 371 -28.49 18.92 -1.22
CA LEU A 371 -27.03 18.83 -1.20
C LEU A 371 -26.45 18.93 -2.61
N ILE A 372 -25.40 19.71 -2.76
CA ILE A 372 -24.64 19.85 -4.02
C ILE A 372 -23.26 19.24 -3.81
N SER A 373 -22.89 18.30 -4.67
CA SER A 373 -21.58 17.67 -4.73
C SER A 373 -20.78 18.27 -5.88
N LEU A 374 -19.87 19.18 -5.58
CA LEU A 374 -19.06 19.88 -6.59
C LEU A 374 -17.69 19.20 -6.72
N GLY A 375 -17.34 18.80 -7.94
CA GLY A 375 -15.99 18.30 -8.24
C GLY A 375 -14.91 19.37 -8.05
N ASN A 376 -13.72 18.97 -7.62
CA ASN A 376 -12.61 19.90 -7.33
C ASN A 376 -11.68 20.19 -8.52
N GLY A 377 -12.07 19.86 -9.73
CA GLY A 377 -11.25 20.04 -10.92
C GLY A 377 -11.29 21.45 -11.52
N THR A 378 -11.06 21.50 -12.81
CA THR A 378 -11.07 22.75 -13.58
C THR A 378 -12.40 23.49 -13.42
N ALA A 379 -12.35 24.82 -13.18
CA ALA A 379 -13.50 25.69 -12.93
C ALA A 379 -14.27 25.42 -11.61
N SER A 380 -13.72 24.66 -10.70
CA SER A 380 -14.35 24.39 -9.39
C SER A 380 -14.56 25.68 -8.58
N ARG A 381 -13.57 26.55 -8.56
CA ARG A 381 -13.64 27.82 -7.80
C ARG A 381 -14.75 28.73 -8.32
N GLU A 382 -14.81 28.89 -9.62
CA GLU A 382 -15.81 29.72 -10.29
C GLU A 382 -17.22 29.16 -10.07
N SER A 383 -17.34 27.83 -10.13
CA SER A 383 -18.59 27.12 -9.86
C SER A 383 -19.03 27.27 -8.40
N GLU A 384 -18.08 27.19 -7.45
CA GLU A 384 -18.36 27.38 -6.03
C GLU A 384 -18.89 28.76 -5.73
N GLN A 385 -18.32 29.81 -6.32
CA GLN A 385 -18.80 31.19 -6.18
C GLN A 385 -20.25 31.35 -6.65
N ILE A 386 -20.61 30.71 -7.75
CA ILE A 386 -21.97 30.70 -8.28
C ILE A 386 -22.94 29.97 -7.35
N ILE A 387 -22.52 28.83 -6.79
CA ILE A 387 -23.29 28.08 -5.79
C ILE A 387 -23.57 28.96 -4.57
N VAL A 388 -22.57 29.63 -4.03
CA VAL A 388 -22.73 30.48 -2.85
C VAL A 388 -23.68 31.65 -3.12
N GLN A 389 -23.57 32.30 -4.28
CA GLN A 389 -24.51 33.35 -4.68
C GLN A 389 -25.94 32.81 -4.80
N LEU A 390 -26.10 31.64 -5.43
CA LEU A 390 -27.39 30.98 -5.56
C LEU A 390 -28.03 30.67 -4.20
N LEU A 391 -27.26 30.13 -3.27
CA LEU A 391 -27.76 29.75 -1.95
C LEU A 391 -28.29 30.94 -1.14
N LYS A 392 -27.77 32.14 -1.39
CA LYS A 392 -28.29 33.38 -0.79
C LYS A 392 -29.62 33.84 -1.41
N GLU A 393 -29.94 33.41 -2.64
CA GLU A 393 -31.10 33.82 -3.38
C GLU A 393 -32.31 32.88 -3.25
N ILE A 394 -32.10 31.66 -2.70
CA ILE A 394 -33.15 30.63 -2.58
C ILE A 394 -33.63 30.47 -1.14
N PRO A 395 -34.92 30.14 -0.92
CA PRO A 395 -35.45 29.87 0.41
C PRO A 395 -35.14 28.46 0.91
N GLU A 396 -34.88 27.51 0.02
CA GLU A 396 -34.63 26.10 0.34
C GLU A 396 -33.28 25.94 1.07
N PRO A 397 -33.21 25.11 2.14
CA PRO A 397 -31.97 24.86 2.85
C PRO A 397 -31.09 23.87 2.10
N VAL A 398 -30.24 24.40 1.21
CA VAL A 398 -29.29 23.62 0.43
C VAL A 398 -27.87 23.90 0.92
N GLN A 399 -27.11 22.83 1.09
CA GLN A 399 -25.68 22.88 1.42
C GLN A 399 -24.85 22.34 0.27
N TYR A 400 -23.58 22.58 0.27
CA TYR A 400 -22.66 22.02 -0.72
C TYR A 400 -21.39 21.48 -0.07
N ILE A 401 -20.71 20.62 -0.79
CA ILE A 401 -19.38 20.11 -0.46
C ILE A 401 -18.55 19.99 -1.74
N ILE A 402 -17.26 20.26 -1.61
CA ILE A 402 -16.31 19.99 -2.69
C ILE A 402 -15.83 18.57 -2.56
N VAL A 403 -15.97 17.78 -3.62
CA VAL A 403 -15.62 16.36 -3.68
C VAL A 403 -14.40 16.18 -4.57
N ASN A 404 -13.48 15.34 -4.15
CA ASN A 404 -12.35 14.96 -4.99
C ASN A 404 -12.86 14.19 -6.24
N GLU A 405 -12.62 14.73 -7.42
CA GLU A 405 -13.01 14.11 -8.69
C GLU A 405 -11.99 13.09 -9.22
N ALA A 406 -10.92 12.80 -8.47
CA ALA A 406 -9.91 11.85 -8.91
C ALA A 406 -10.52 10.53 -9.38
N GLY A 407 -10.07 10.05 -10.53
CA GLY A 407 -10.58 8.85 -11.16
C GLY A 407 -11.95 8.97 -11.82
N ALA A 408 -12.67 10.08 -11.70
CA ALA A 408 -13.98 10.24 -12.34
C ALA A 408 -13.90 10.18 -13.86
N SER A 409 -12.88 10.76 -14.46
CA SER A 409 -12.63 10.68 -15.91
C SER A 409 -12.29 9.25 -16.36
N VAL A 410 -11.57 8.51 -15.55
CA VAL A 410 -11.27 7.08 -15.81
C VAL A 410 -12.55 6.25 -15.77
N TYR A 411 -13.37 6.45 -14.75
CA TYR A 411 -14.67 5.77 -14.63
C TYR A 411 -15.59 6.11 -15.78
N SER A 412 -15.81 7.40 -16.06
CA SER A 412 -16.80 7.86 -17.06
C SER A 412 -16.48 7.39 -18.48
N ALA A 413 -15.21 7.19 -18.80
CA ALA A 413 -14.73 6.63 -20.07
C ALA A 413 -14.65 5.10 -20.09
N SER A 414 -14.91 4.43 -18.96
CA SER A 414 -14.77 2.98 -18.84
C SER A 414 -15.92 2.22 -19.51
N LYS A 415 -15.64 0.95 -19.81
CA LYS A 415 -16.67 0.01 -20.29
C LYS A 415 -17.81 -0.14 -19.28
N LEU A 416 -17.45 -0.19 -17.98
CA LEU A 416 -18.43 -0.29 -16.91
C LEU A 416 -19.42 0.88 -16.90
N ALA A 417 -18.93 2.11 -17.01
CA ALA A 417 -19.79 3.29 -17.08
C ALA A 417 -20.66 3.31 -18.33
N THR A 418 -20.15 2.80 -19.45
CA THR A 418 -20.93 2.65 -20.70
C THR A 418 -22.04 1.62 -20.54
N GLU A 419 -21.79 0.52 -19.86
CA GLU A 419 -22.80 -0.51 -19.56
C GLU A 419 -23.85 -0.01 -18.57
N GLU A 420 -23.42 0.76 -17.56
CA GLU A 420 -24.30 1.34 -16.52
C GLU A 420 -25.19 2.46 -17.07
N PHE A 421 -24.63 3.32 -17.92
CA PHE A 421 -25.31 4.46 -18.52
C PHE A 421 -25.09 4.55 -20.03
N PRO A 422 -25.65 3.63 -20.83
CA PRO A 422 -25.44 3.63 -22.27
C PRO A 422 -26.01 4.87 -22.98
N GLN A 423 -27.02 5.50 -22.36
CA GLN A 423 -27.68 6.70 -22.90
C GLN A 423 -26.98 8.03 -22.57
N PHE A 424 -26.00 8.00 -21.65
CA PHE A 424 -25.29 9.19 -21.20
C PHE A 424 -23.93 9.33 -21.89
N ASP A 425 -23.49 10.57 -22.08
CA ASP A 425 -22.13 10.88 -22.45
C ASP A 425 -21.18 10.83 -21.24
N VAL A 426 -19.89 11.03 -21.49
CA VAL A 426 -18.83 11.01 -20.46
C VAL A 426 -19.07 12.06 -19.37
N GLY A 427 -19.52 13.26 -19.74
CA GLY A 427 -19.79 14.34 -18.80
C GLY A 427 -20.97 14.06 -17.87
N GLN A 428 -22.05 13.50 -18.41
CA GLN A 428 -23.22 13.10 -17.63
C GLN A 428 -22.88 11.98 -16.65
N ARG A 429 -22.10 11.00 -17.08
CA ARG A 429 -21.61 9.91 -16.21
C ARG A 429 -20.72 10.42 -15.08
N SER A 430 -19.85 11.39 -15.39
CA SER A 430 -19.00 12.02 -14.37
C SER A 430 -19.81 12.77 -13.32
N ALA A 431 -20.78 13.57 -13.74
CA ALA A 431 -21.67 14.29 -12.82
C ALA A 431 -22.48 13.35 -11.92
N ALA A 432 -23.03 12.26 -12.48
CA ALA A 432 -23.70 11.23 -11.70
C ALA A 432 -22.77 10.58 -10.67
N SER A 433 -21.53 10.29 -11.06
CA SER A 433 -20.52 9.74 -10.16
C SER A 433 -20.18 10.70 -9.01
N MET A 434 -20.09 12.00 -9.27
CA MET A 434 -19.87 13.01 -8.21
C MET A 434 -20.96 12.97 -7.15
N ALA A 435 -22.22 12.86 -7.55
CA ALA A 435 -23.33 12.74 -6.60
C ALA A 435 -23.29 11.43 -5.80
N ARG A 436 -23.06 10.32 -6.47
CA ARG A 436 -23.02 8.98 -5.85
C ARG A 436 -21.86 8.79 -4.90
N ARG A 437 -20.69 9.39 -5.18
CA ARG A 437 -19.53 9.39 -4.26
C ARG A 437 -19.88 9.96 -2.91
N LEU A 438 -20.72 10.95 -2.87
CA LEU A 438 -21.15 11.58 -1.63
C LEU A 438 -22.17 10.73 -0.89
N GLN A 439 -23.05 10.07 -1.63
CA GLN A 439 -24.07 9.20 -1.04
C GLN A 439 -23.47 7.94 -0.41
N ASP A 440 -22.57 7.26 -1.11
CA ASP A 440 -21.82 6.11 -0.60
C ASP A 440 -20.43 6.04 -1.26
N PRO A 441 -19.39 6.55 -0.59
CA PRO A 441 -18.04 6.57 -1.15
C PRO A 441 -17.51 5.19 -1.51
N LEU A 442 -17.72 4.19 -0.67
CA LEU A 442 -17.23 2.83 -0.91
C LEU A 442 -17.87 2.22 -2.15
N ALA A 443 -19.20 2.25 -2.22
CA ALA A 443 -19.96 1.65 -3.33
C ALA A 443 -19.61 2.27 -4.69
N GLU A 444 -19.29 3.55 -4.73
CA GLU A 444 -18.91 4.24 -5.97
C GLU A 444 -17.43 4.09 -6.30
N LEU A 445 -16.54 4.25 -5.32
CA LEU A 445 -15.09 4.21 -5.55
C LEU A 445 -14.55 2.83 -5.93
N VAL A 446 -15.23 1.74 -5.55
CA VAL A 446 -14.86 0.38 -5.99
C VAL A 446 -14.93 0.18 -7.52
N LYS A 447 -15.65 1.04 -8.23
CA LYS A 447 -15.75 1.03 -9.70
C LYS A 447 -14.49 1.56 -10.38
N ILE A 448 -13.58 2.17 -9.64
CA ILE A 448 -12.38 2.86 -10.12
C ILE A 448 -11.15 2.06 -9.68
N ASP A 449 -10.16 1.94 -10.57
CA ASP A 449 -8.85 1.42 -10.17
C ASP A 449 -8.30 2.28 -9.01
N PRO A 450 -7.96 1.68 -7.84
CA PRO A 450 -7.47 2.43 -6.69
C PRO A 450 -6.28 3.35 -6.99
N LYS A 451 -5.43 2.99 -7.94
CA LYS A 451 -4.31 3.83 -8.39
C LYS A 451 -4.75 5.14 -9.04
N SER A 452 -5.96 5.19 -9.57
CA SER A 452 -6.53 6.40 -10.20
C SER A 452 -7.18 7.35 -9.21
N ILE A 453 -7.31 6.97 -7.95
CA ILE A 453 -7.91 7.80 -6.89
C ILE A 453 -6.91 8.83 -6.33
N GLY A 454 -5.62 8.74 -6.68
CA GLY A 454 -4.62 9.72 -6.30
C GLY A 454 -4.20 9.67 -4.82
N VAL A 455 -4.10 8.46 -4.27
CA VAL A 455 -3.81 8.22 -2.85
C VAL A 455 -2.35 8.38 -2.45
N GLY A 456 -1.42 8.56 -3.42
CA GLY A 456 0.01 8.59 -3.12
C GLY A 456 0.86 9.45 -4.04
N GLN A 457 1.85 10.09 -3.43
CA GLN A 457 2.95 10.74 -4.13
C GLN A 457 3.95 9.66 -4.58
N TYR A 458 4.60 9.84 -5.72
CA TYR A 458 5.55 8.87 -6.31
C TYR A 458 4.95 7.50 -6.70
N GLN A 459 3.64 7.33 -6.71
CA GLN A 459 3.01 6.04 -7.04
C GLN A 459 3.41 5.50 -8.43
N HIS A 460 3.71 6.37 -9.39
CA HIS A 460 4.15 5.99 -10.75
C HIS A 460 5.61 5.50 -10.82
N ASP A 461 6.40 5.76 -9.79
CA ASP A 461 7.80 5.34 -9.70
C ASP A 461 7.98 3.97 -9.06
N MET A 462 6.93 3.42 -8.48
CA MET A 462 6.91 2.17 -7.73
C MET A 462 6.67 0.95 -8.61
N ASN A 463 6.92 -0.23 -8.04
CA ASN A 463 6.51 -1.50 -8.63
C ASN A 463 4.97 -1.54 -8.73
N GLN A 464 4.46 -1.44 -9.95
CA GLN A 464 3.02 -1.33 -10.20
C GLN A 464 2.23 -2.59 -9.79
N LYS A 465 2.84 -3.76 -9.89
CA LYS A 465 2.21 -5.02 -9.45
C LYS A 465 2.01 -5.02 -7.94
N LYS A 466 3.07 -4.71 -7.22
CA LYS A 466 3.07 -4.64 -5.75
C LYS A 466 2.08 -3.59 -5.23
N LEU A 467 2.06 -2.41 -5.86
CA LEU A 467 1.11 -1.35 -5.55
C LEU A 467 -0.34 -1.79 -5.79
N THR A 468 -0.62 -2.39 -6.95
CA THR A 468 -1.96 -2.89 -7.29
C THR A 468 -2.44 -3.92 -6.26
N GLU A 469 -1.64 -4.93 -5.97
CA GLU A 469 -1.98 -5.97 -5.00
C GLU A 469 -2.26 -5.39 -3.61
N ALA A 470 -1.42 -4.47 -3.14
CA ALA A 470 -1.59 -3.83 -1.83
C ALA A 470 -2.88 -2.99 -1.75
N LEU A 471 -3.18 -2.21 -2.78
CA LEU A 471 -4.40 -1.38 -2.80
C LEU A 471 -5.67 -2.21 -2.99
N ASP A 472 -5.64 -3.27 -3.80
CA ASP A 472 -6.76 -4.20 -3.94
C ASP A 472 -7.08 -4.90 -2.61
N HIS A 473 -6.07 -5.27 -1.83
CA HIS A 473 -6.27 -5.83 -0.49
C HIS A 473 -6.94 -4.83 0.46
N VAL A 474 -6.60 -3.54 0.38
CA VAL A 474 -7.27 -2.50 1.19
C VAL A 474 -8.74 -2.40 0.83
N VAL A 475 -9.08 -2.41 -0.46
CA VAL A 475 -10.48 -2.38 -0.91
C VAL A 475 -11.23 -3.62 -0.40
N GLU A 476 -10.64 -4.80 -0.55
CA GLU A 476 -11.21 -6.06 -0.06
C GLU A 476 -11.49 -6.02 1.45
N ASP A 477 -10.52 -5.57 2.24
CA ASP A 477 -10.69 -5.46 3.69
C ASP A 477 -11.80 -4.48 4.07
N CYS A 478 -11.88 -3.32 3.39
CA CYS A 478 -12.95 -2.35 3.62
C CYS A 478 -14.35 -2.90 3.27
N VAL A 479 -14.49 -3.51 2.10
CA VAL A 479 -15.76 -4.09 1.64
C VAL A 479 -16.27 -5.17 2.60
N ASN A 480 -15.39 -6.08 3.02
CA ASN A 480 -15.77 -7.15 3.94
C ASN A 480 -16.02 -6.66 5.38
N ARG A 481 -15.34 -5.62 5.80
CA ARG A 481 -15.59 -4.99 7.11
C ARG A 481 -16.96 -4.31 7.16
N VAL A 482 -17.32 -3.60 6.11
CA VAL A 482 -18.65 -2.96 5.99
C VAL A 482 -19.76 -3.97 5.73
N GLY A 483 -19.48 -5.00 4.94
CA GLY A 483 -20.48 -5.91 4.42
C GLY A 483 -21.24 -5.31 3.25
N VAL A 484 -21.98 -6.13 2.53
CA VAL A 484 -22.74 -5.71 1.35
C VAL A 484 -24.20 -6.14 1.45
N ASP A 485 -25.10 -5.33 0.91
CA ASP A 485 -26.49 -5.73 0.70
C ASP A 485 -26.58 -6.59 -0.57
N LEU A 486 -26.98 -7.84 -0.43
CA LEU A 486 -27.03 -8.80 -1.53
C LEU A 486 -28.00 -8.39 -2.65
N ASN A 487 -29.05 -7.66 -2.29
CA ASN A 487 -30.10 -7.26 -3.23
C ASN A 487 -29.81 -5.94 -3.97
N THR A 488 -28.89 -5.13 -3.48
CA THR A 488 -28.59 -3.80 -4.06
C THR A 488 -27.17 -3.64 -4.56
N ALA A 489 -26.23 -4.45 -4.08
CA ALA A 489 -24.81 -4.33 -4.43
C ALA A 489 -24.55 -4.54 -5.93
N SER A 490 -23.67 -3.68 -6.49
CA SER A 490 -23.19 -3.84 -7.85
C SER A 490 -22.24 -5.03 -7.99
N ALA A 491 -22.07 -5.54 -9.20
CA ALA A 491 -21.06 -6.57 -9.47
C ALA A 491 -19.65 -6.11 -9.06
N SER A 492 -19.32 -4.85 -9.27
CA SER A 492 -18.03 -4.25 -8.86
C SER A 492 -17.81 -4.30 -7.36
N LEU A 493 -18.83 -4.08 -6.55
CA LEU A 493 -18.77 -4.21 -5.09
C LEU A 493 -18.69 -5.67 -4.66
N LEU A 494 -19.50 -6.53 -5.26
CA LEU A 494 -19.57 -7.95 -4.93
C LEU A 494 -18.26 -8.70 -5.21
N GLU A 495 -17.50 -8.31 -6.23
CA GLU A 495 -16.23 -9.00 -6.55
C GLU A 495 -15.14 -8.85 -5.47
N TYR A 496 -15.28 -7.91 -4.55
CA TYR A 496 -14.39 -7.76 -3.40
C TYR A 496 -14.85 -8.52 -2.16
N VAL A 497 -16.04 -9.11 -2.20
CA VAL A 497 -16.51 -9.95 -1.09
C VAL A 497 -15.71 -11.24 -1.04
N SER A 498 -15.35 -11.67 0.17
CA SER A 498 -14.58 -12.89 0.43
C SER A 498 -15.14 -14.08 -0.36
N GLY A 499 -14.29 -14.74 -1.13
CA GLY A 499 -14.67 -15.94 -1.90
C GLY A 499 -15.47 -15.68 -3.18
N VAL A 500 -15.75 -14.43 -3.52
CA VAL A 500 -16.50 -14.05 -4.73
C VAL A 500 -15.55 -13.62 -5.84
N SER A 501 -15.47 -14.41 -6.89
CA SER A 501 -14.73 -14.03 -8.10
C SER A 501 -15.55 -13.06 -8.95
N LYS A 502 -14.90 -12.41 -9.90
CA LYS A 502 -15.57 -11.53 -10.88
C LYS A 502 -16.71 -12.23 -11.64
N ALA A 503 -16.53 -13.51 -11.98
CA ALA A 503 -17.57 -14.31 -12.63
C ALA A 503 -18.75 -14.58 -11.69
N ILE A 504 -18.48 -14.93 -10.44
CA ILE A 504 -19.51 -15.15 -9.42
C ILE A 504 -20.30 -13.87 -9.15
N ALA A 505 -19.61 -12.72 -9.04
CA ALA A 505 -20.26 -11.41 -8.82
C ALA A 505 -21.27 -11.10 -9.94
N LYS A 506 -20.90 -11.30 -11.19
CA LYS A 506 -21.80 -11.15 -12.34
C LYS A 506 -22.96 -12.13 -12.29
N ASN A 507 -22.72 -13.39 -11.93
CA ASN A 507 -23.75 -14.42 -11.82
C ASN A 507 -24.74 -14.12 -10.69
N ILE A 508 -24.31 -13.52 -9.60
CA ILE A 508 -25.22 -13.05 -8.52
C ILE A 508 -26.17 -11.99 -9.05
N VAL A 509 -25.66 -11.00 -9.79
CA VAL A 509 -26.50 -9.95 -10.39
C VAL A 509 -27.49 -10.53 -11.39
N VAL A 510 -27.04 -11.43 -12.29
CA VAL A 510 -27.91 -12.12 -13.26
C VAL A 510 -29.00 -12.93 -12.55
N TYR A 511 -28.64 -13.70 -11.53
CA TYR A 511 -29.63 -14.47 -10.76
C TYR A 511 -30.69 -13.58 -10.12
N ARG A 512 -30.28 -12.45 -9.57
CA ARG A 512 -31.18 -11.46 -8.95
C ARG A 512 -32.12 -10.83 -9.99
N GLU A 513 -31.63 -10.54 -11.18
CA GLU A 513 -32.45 -9.99 -12.28
C GLU A 513 -33.46 -11.00 -12.80
N GLU A 514 -33.09 -12.27 -12.91
CA GLU A 514 -33.94 -13.34 -13.43
C GLU A 514 -34.96 -13.89 -12.40
N ASN A 515 -34.58 -13.94 -11.13
CA ASN A 515 -35.35 -14.61 -10.08
C ASN A 515 -35.92 -13.66 -9.02
N GLY A 516 -35.66 -12.34 -9.16
CA GLY A 516 -36.05 -11.35 -8.16
C GLY A 516 -35.11 -11.33 -6.97
N LYS A 517 -35.47 -10.59 -5.94
CA LYS A 517 -34.68 -10.43 -4.71
C LYS A 517 -34.36 -11.75 -4.04
N PHE A 518 -33.18 -11.86 -3.49
CA PHE A 518 -32.83 -12.95 -2.57
C PHE A 518 -33.67 -12.84 -1.30
N ALA A 519 -34.34 -13.91 -0.94
CA ALA A 519 -35.12 -14.01 0.29
C ALA A 519 -34.29 -14.63 1.44
N SER A 520 -33.23 -15.36 1.11
CA SER A 520 -32.36 -16.01 2.09
C SER A 520 -30.94 -16.13 1.56
N ARG A 521 -29.96 -16.17 2.46
CA ARG A 521 -28.54 -16.43 2.11
C ARG A 521 -28.37 -17.80 1.43
N SER A 522 -29.14 -18.80 1.80
CA SER A 522 -29.06 -20.13 1.22
C SER A 522 -29.34 -20.16 -0.29
N GLN A 523 -30.08 -19.20 -0.82
CA GLN A 523 -30.29 -19.06 -2.28
C GLN A 523 -28.99 -18.76 -3.05
N LEU A 524 -27.94 -18.28 -2.41
CA LEU A 524 -26.63 -18.11 -3.03
C LEU A 524 -26.09 -19.42 -3.63
N LEU A 525 -26.42 -20.57 -3.03
CA LEU A 525 -26.04 -21.89 -3.55
C LEU A 525 -26.67 -22.22 -4.91
N LYS A 526 -27.71 -21.50 -5.32
CA LYS A 526 -28.33 -21.62 -6.65
C LYS A 526 -27.66 -20.75 -7.72
N VAL A 527 -26.76 -19.86 -7.32
CA VAL A 527 -26.00 -19.02 -8.25
C VAL A 527 -24.94 -19.85 -8.98
N ALA A 528 -24.86 -19.68 -10.30
CA ALA A 528 -23.89 -20.40 -11.14
C ALA A 528 -22.44 -20.13 -10.67
N LYS A 529 -21.64 -21.18 -10.59
CA LYS A 529 -20.25 -21.19 -10.12
C LYS A 529 -20.03 -20.88 -8.62
N LEU A 530 -21.09 -20.61 -7.87
CA LEU A 530 -21.00 -20.41 -6.43
C LEU A 530 -21.27 -21.75 -5.73
N GLY A 531 -20.18 -22.47 -5.45
CA GLY A 531 -20.25 -23.75 -4.74
C GLY A 531 -20.22 -23.61 -3.22
N PRO A 532 -20.25 -24.74 -2.49
CA PRO A 532 -20.26 -24.74 -1.01
C PRO A 532 -19.08 -24.00 -0.37
N LYS A 533 -17.90 -24.09 -0.95
CA LYS A 533 -16.69 -23.40 -0.45
C LYS A 533 -16.81 -21.88 -0.62
N ALA A 534 -17.24 -21.40 -1.78
CA ALA A 534 -17.47 -19.99 -2.00
C ALA A 534 -18.58 -19.45 -1.09
N TYR A 535 -19.65 -20.24 -0.89
CA TYR A 535 -20.73 -19.91 0.05
C TYR A 535 -20.22 -19.75 1.48
N GLU A 536 -19.41 -20.69 1.97
CA GLU A 536 -18.78 -20.58 3.29
C GLU A 536 -18.00 -19.29 3.45
N GLN A 537 -17.22 -18.92 2.42
CA GLN A 537 -16.38 -17.71 2.45
C GLN A 537 -17.19 -16.42 2.39
N CYS A 538 -18.28 -16.35 1.63
CA CYS A 538 -18.99 -15.12 1.34
C CYS A 538 -20.24 -14.85 2.16
N ALA A 539 -20.95 -15.88 2.61
CA ALA A 539 -22.31 -15.75 3.13
C ALA A 539 -22.43 -14.77 4.32
N GLY A 540 -21.48 -14.78 5.23
CA GLY A 540 -21.52 -13.90 6.40
C GLY A 540 -21.32 -12.41 6.08
N PHE A 541 -20.72 -12.10 4.95
CA PHE A 541 -20.47 -10.72 4.50
C PHE A 541 -21.58 -10.15 3.63
N MET A 542 -22.53 -10.99 3.22
CA MET A 542 -23.67 -10.61 2.39
C MET A 542 -24.94 -10.58 3.25
N ARG A 543 -25.65 -9.45 3.24
CA ARG A 543 -26.80 -9.21 4.10
C ARG A 543 -28.08 -9.06 3.29
N ILE A 544 -29.19 -9.50 3.89
CA ILE A 544 -30.54 -9.37 3.36
C ILE A 544 -31.39 -8.76 4.46
N SER A 545 -31.77 -7.48 4.31
CA SER A 545 -32.47 -6.73 5.35
C SER A 545 -33.93 -7.17 5.57
N ASP A 546 -34.57 -7.65 4.51
CA ASP A 546 -35.99 -8.02 4.46
C ASP A 546 -36.19 -9.50 4.10
N GLY A 547 -35.25 -10.36 4.51
CA GLY A 547 -35.25 -11.79 4.22
C GLY A 547 -36.18 -12.60 5.15
N LYS A 548 -36.39 -13.86 4.81
CA LYS A 548 -37.20 -14.82 5.59
C LYS A 548 -36.61 -15.13 6.97
N ASN A 549 -35.29 -15.15 7.07
CA ASN A 549 -34.55 -15.36 8.32
C ASN A 549 -33.96 -14.04 8.80
N PRO A 550 -34.35 -13.54 9.97
CA PRO A 550 -33.80 -12.30 10.52
C PRO A 550 -32.28 -12.29 10.68
N LEU A 551 -31.66 -13.45 10.87
CA LEU A 551 -30.21 -13.58 10.99
C LEU A 551 -29.47 -13.29 9.67
N ASP A 552 -30.15 -13.38 8.52
CA ASP A 552 -29.59 -13.02 7.23
C ASP A 552 -29.32 -11.51 7.08
N ALA A 553 -29.91 -10.68 7.93
CA ALA A 553 -29.63 -9.25 8.04
C ALA A 553 -28.42 -8.92 8.92
N THR A 554 -27.83 -9.91 9.57
CA THR A 554 -26.74 -9.76 10.52
C THR A 554 -25.40 -10.23 9.94
N GLY A 555 -24.29 -9.94 10.62
CA GLY A 555 -22.99 -10.49 10.31
C GLY A 555 -22.73 -11.88 10.87
N VAL A 556 -23.75 -12.53 11.46
CA VAL A 556 -23.66 -13.92 11.95
C VAL A 556 -23.52 -14.87 10.77
N HIS A 557 -22.51 -15.73 10.79
CA HIS A 557 -22.31 -16.72 9.75
C HIS A 557 -23.39 -17.82 9.82
N PRO A 558 -23.91 -18.32 8.68
CA PRO A 558 -24.92 -19.39 8.66
C PRO A 558 -24.54 -20.65 9.45
N GLU A 559 -23.25 -20.98 9.54
CA GLU A 559 -22.75 -22.10 10.35
C GLU A 559 -23.08 -21.98 11.85
N SER A 560 -23.30 -20.74 12.33
CA SER A 560 -23.61 -20.43 13.71
C SER A 560 -25.11 -20.19 13.96
N TYR A 561 -25.99 -20.39 12.98
CA TYR A 561 -27.42 -20.12 13.14
C TYR A 561 -28.08 -20.99 14.18
N ALA A 562 -27.74 -22.26 14.23
CA ALA A 562 -28.30 -23.18 15.23
C ALA A 562 -27.93 -22.74 16.66
N ALA A 563 -26.68 -22.44 16.89
CA ALA A 563 -26.19 -21.93 18.18
C ALA A 563 -26.79 -20.56 18.53
N THR A 564 -26.96 -19.68 17.56
CA THR A 564 -27.57 -18.35 17.75
C THR A 564 -29.07 -18.47 18.14
N LYS A 565 -29.82 -19.35 17.49
CA LYS A 565 -31.21 -19.62 17.85
C LYS A 565 -31.34 -20.16 19.27
N GLN A 566 -30.50 -21.11 19.65
CA GLN A 566 -30.45 -21.66 21.01
C GLN A 566 -30.05 -20.59 22.04
N LEU A 567 -29.14 -19.70 21.71
CA LEU A 567 -28.76 -18.54 22.54
C LEU A 567 -29.96 -17.63 22.80
N LEU A 568 -30.70 -17.27 21.76
CA LEU A 568 -31.89 -16.43 21.88
C LEU A 568 -32.95 -17.08 22.75
N GLU A 569 -33.26 -18.36 22.56
CA GLU A 569 -34.18 -19.12 23.38
C GLU A 569 -33.76 -19.16 24.86
N THR A 570 -32.47 -19.43 25.12
CA THR A 570 -31.90 -19.46 26.47
C THR A 570 -32.05 -18.15 27.21
N LEU A 571 -31.94 -17.03 26.49
CA LEU A 571 -32.05 -15.67 27.06
C LEU A 571 -33.46 -15.10 27.01
N GLY A 572 -34.44 -15.89 26.52
CA GLY A 572 -35.85 -15.51 26.49
C GLY A 572 -36.25 -14.61 25.31
N TYR A 573 -35.53 -14.70 24.21
CA TYR A 573 -35.82 -13.98 22.97
C TYR A 573 -36.32 -14.92 21.86
N THR A 574 -36.97 -14.32 20.86
CA THR A 574 -37.38 -14.98 19.62
C THR A 574 -36.60 -14.42 18.44
N LEU A 575 -36.67 -15.10 17.27
CA LEU A 575 -36.06 -14.58 16.05
C LEU A 575 -36.65 -13.25 15.59
N SER A 576 -37.94 -13.02 15.82
CA SER A 576 -38.60 -11.76 15.50
C SER A 576 -38.08 -10.59 16.32
N ASP A 577 -37.62 -10.83 17.55
CA ASP A 577 -36.96 -9.78 18.38
C ASP A 577 -35.71 -9.20 17.73
N VAL A 578 -35.02 -9.97 16.92
CA VAL A 578 -33.85 -9.47 16.15
C VAL A 578 -34.29 -8.44 15.10
N THR A 579 -35.39 -8.72 14.38
CA THR A 579 -35.96 -7.78 13.38
C THR A 579 -36.44 -6.51 14.03
N ASP A 580 -37.12 -6.64 15.16
CA ASP A 580 -37.76 -5.54 15.90
C ASP A 580 -36.72 -4.74 16.73
N ARG A 581 -35.45 -5.13 16.71
CA ARG A 581 -34.37 -4.58 17.52
C ARG A 581 -34.60 -4.62 19.03
N ASN A 582 -35.42 -5.56 19.50
CA ASN A 582 -35.75 -5.75 20.91
C ASN A 582 -34.65 -6.50 21.69
N VAL A 583 -33.58 -6.89 21.03
CA VAL A 583 -32.40 -7.57 21.62
C VAL A 583 -31.32 -6.60 22.09
N ALA A 584 -31.57 -5.30 22.04
CA ALA A 584 -30.64 -4.32 22.60
C ALA A 584 -30.39 -4.61 24.09
N GLY A 585 -29.11 -4.63 24.48
CA GLY A 585 -28.70 -4.97 25.85
C GLY A 585 -28.61 -6.46 26.15
N ILE A 586 -28.68 -7.33 25.13
CA ILE A 586 -28.54 -8.80 25.29
C ILE A 586 -27.21 -9.16 25.98
N SER A 587 -26.15 -8.39 25.75
CA SER A 587 -24.85 -8.58 26.39
C SER A 587 -24.92 -8.53 27.92
N LYS A 588 -25.84 -7.77 28.48
CA LYS A 588 -26.05 -7.63 29.93
C LYS A 588 -26.73 -8.86 30.54
N LYS A 589 -27.41 -9.69 29.73
CA LYS A 589 -28.04 -10.94 30.17
C LYS A 589 -27.07 -12.12 30.22
N VAL A 590 -25.91 -12.00 29.55
CA VAL A 590 -24.88 -13.02 29.55
C VAL A 590 -23.97 -12.81 30.76
N ARG A 591 -24.13 -13.66 31.77
CA ARG A 591 -23.35 -13.57 33.01
C ARG A 591 -21.98 -14.25 32.92
N ASP A 592 -21.92 -15.37 32.23
CA ASP A 592 -20.72 -16.18 32.06
C ASP A 592 -20.60 -16.65 30.60
N TYR A 593 -19.80 -15.96 29.84
CA TYR A 593 -19.56 -16.25 28.41
C TYR A 593 -18.93 -17.62 28.20
N LYS A 594 -18.02 -18.02 29.09
CA LYS A 594 -17.29 -19.28 28.96
C LYS A 594 -18.21 -20.48 29.14
N LYS A 595 -19.05 -20.42 30.17
CA LYS A 595 -20.03 -21.48 30.43
C LYS A 595 -21.09 -21.56 29.34
N LEU A 596 -21.65 -20.42 28.94
CA LEU A 596 -22.66 -20.36 27.90
C LEU A 596 -22.10 -20.85 26.54
N ALA A 597 -20.87 -20.51 26.20
CA ALA A 597 -20.19 -21.01 25.01
C ALA A 597 -20.09 -22.54 25.01
N GLN A 598 -19.73 -23.13 26.15
CA GLN A 598 -19.69 -24.59 26.32
C GLN A 598 -21.08 -25.23 26.13
N ASP A 599 -22.12 -24.63 26.73
CA ASP A 599 -23.50 -25.11 26.62
C ASP A 599 -24.04 -25.04 25.16
N LEU A 600 -23.54 -24.08 24.38
CA LEU A 600 -23.88 -23.89 22.96
C LEU A 600 -22.94 -24.62 21.99
N GLU A 601 -21.95 -25.32 22.51
CA GLU A 601 -20.92 -26.03 21.71
C GLU A 601 -20.18 -25.13 20.69
N ILE A 602 -19.91 -23.89 21.07
CA ILE A 602 -19.16 -22.92 20.27
C ILE A 602 -18.00 -22.33 21.08
N GLY A 603 -17.07 -21.65 20.41
CA GLY A 603 -16.01 -20.92 21.09
C GLY A 603 -16.48 -19.64 21.77
N GLU A 604 -15.79 -19.22 22.81
CA GLU A 604 -16.13 -17.99 23.54
C GLU A 604 -16.01 -16.74 22.68
N LEU A 605 -14.99 -16.65 21.81
CA LEU A 605 -14.81 -15.51 20.89
C LEU A 605 -15.95 -15.43 19.88
N THR A 606 -16.39 -16.59 19.36
CA THR A 606 -17.53 -16.68 18.45
C THR A 606 -18.82 -16.24 19.17
N LEU A 607 -19.04 -16.65 20.40
CA LEU A 607 -20.20 -16.22 21.18
C LEU A 607 -20.20 -14.71 21.43
N ARG A 608 -19.05 -14.12 21.77
CA ARG A 608 -18.92 -12.68 21.96
C ARG A 608 -19.25 -11.90 20.69
N ASP A 609 -18.79 -12.38 19.55
CA ASP A 609 -19.09 -11.78 18.25
C ASP A 609 -20.59 -11.89 17.90
N ILE A 610 -21.21 -13.03 18.15
CA ILE A 610 -22.65 -13.23 17.95
C ILE A 610 -23.47 -12.28 18.82
N VAL A 611 -23.15 -12.17 20.10
CA VAL A 611 -23.85 -11.26 21.03
C VAL A 611 -23.70 -9.81 20.59
N LYS A 612 -22.50 -9.40 20.20
CA LYS A 612 -22.24 -8.04 19.69
C LYS A 612 -23.04 -7.76 18.42
N GLU A 613 -23.08 -8.71 17.50
CA GLU A 613 -23.81 -8.58 16.23
C GLU A 613 -25.33 -8.53 16.44
N LEU A 614 -25.86 -9.30 17.39
CA LEU A 614 -27.29 -9.25 17.74
C LEU A 614 -27.67 -7.94 18.43
N GLU A 615 -26.80 -7.39 19.26
CA GLU A 615 -27.05 -6.14 19.99
C GLU A 615 -27.16 -4.94 19.05
N THR A 616 -26.36 -4.91 17.99
CA THR A 616 -26.36 -3.88 16.95
C THR A 616 -26.36 -4.52 15.56
N PRO A 617 -27.50 -5.10 15.12
CA PRO A 617 -27.54 -5.82 13.86
C PRO A 617 -27.18 -4.93 12.68
N ALA A 618 -26.30 -5.42 11.81
CA ALA A 618 -25.89 -4.74 10.57
C ALA A 618 -25.40 -3.30 10.76
N ARG A 619 -24.78 -2.99 11.91
CA ARG A 619 -24.18 -1.68 12.15
C ARG A 619 -23.10 -1.42 11.11
N ASP A 620 -23.18 -0.26 10.47
CA ASP A 620 -22.15 0.20 9.55
C ASP A 620 -20.99 0.81 10.37
N PRO A 621 -19.77 0.24 10.31
CA PRO A 621 -18.62 0.77 11.06
C PRO A 621 -18.23 2.18 10.63
N ARG A 622 -18.68 2.63 9.47
CA ARG A 622 -18.43 4.01 8.98
C ARG A 622 -19.20 5.08 9.77
N GLU A 623 -20.25 4.70 10.49
CA GLU A 623 -21.01 5.64 11.34
C GLU A 623 -20.18 6.25 12.46
N ASP A 624 -19.10 5.57 12.89
CA ASP A 624 -18.19 6.05 13.92
C ASP A 624 -17.12 7.03 13.39
N MET A 625 -17.05 7.19 12.07
CA MET A 625 -16.06 8.06 11.42
C MET A 625 -16.53 9.52 11.38
N PRO A 626 -15.59 10.50 11.31
CA PRO A 626 -15.95 11.91 11.18
C PRO A 626 -16.80 12.18 9.95
N LYS A 627 -17.92 12.86 10.14
CA LYS A 627 -18.80 13.24 9.03
C LYS A 627 -18.19 14.41 8.24
N PRO A 628 -18.38 14.47 6.91
CA PRO A 628 -17.92 15.59 6.10
C PRO A 628 -18.53 16.93 6.56
N ILE A 629 -17.75 18.00 6.47
CA ILE A 629 -18.22 19.36 6.75
C ILE A 629 -19.00 19.86 5.54
N LEU A 630 -20.26 20.14 5.73
CA LEU A 630 -21.11 20.75 4.70
C LEU A 630 -21.04 22.27 4.80
N ARG A 631 -21.02 22.98 3.68
CA ARG A 631 -20.75 24.40 3.59
C ARG A 631 -21.94 25.19 3.02
N SER A 632 -21.98 26.46 3.35
CA SER A 632 -22.92 27.44 2.79
C SER A 632 -22.24 28.72 2.26
N ASP A 633 -20.94 28.89 2.51
CA ASP A 633 -20.15 30.08 2.15
C ASP A 633 -18.70 29.72 1.79
N VAL A 634 -18.00 30.66 1.16
CA VAL A 634 -16.60 30.52 0.71
C VAL A 634 -15.67 31.38 1.56
N LEU A 635 -14.50 30.81 1.89
CA LEU A 635 -13.34 31.53 2.38
C LEU A 635 -12.25 31.51 1.30
N GLU A 636 -11.67 32.67 0.97
CA GLU A 636 -10.60 32.76 -0.04
C GLU A 636 -9.21 32.80 0.65
N ILE A 637 -8.16 32.38 -0.07
CA ILE A 637 -6.79 32.37 0.48
C ILE A 637 -6.33 33.77 0.93
N LYS A 638 -6.80 34.82 0.25
CA LYS A 638 -6.49 36.21 0.62
C LYS A 638 -7.12 36.65 1.95
N ASP A 639 -8.19 35.95 2.39
CA ASP A 639 -8.92 36.25 3.62
C ASP A 639 -8.25 35.64 4.84
N LEU A 640 -7.27 34.74 4.61
CA LEU A 640 -6.54 34.08 5.66
C LEU A 640 -5.49 35.01 6.26
N THR A 641 -5.49 35.10 7.59
CA THR A 641 -4.47 35.84 8.34
C THR A 641 -3.76 34.92 9.34
N PRO A 642 -2.46 35.08 9.55
CA PRO A 642 -1.75 34.33 10.60
C PRO A 642 -2.45 34.47 11.96
N GLY A 643 -2.57 33.37 12.68
CA GLY A 643 -3.30 33.30 13.96
C GLY A 643 -4.77 32.93 13.86
N MET A 644 -5.35 32.91 12.66
CA MET A 644 -6.73 32.49 12.43
C MET A 644 -6.92 31.00 12.74
N VAL A 645 -7.93 30.67 13.55
CA VAL A 645 -8.26 29.27 13.92
C VAL A 645 -9.46 28.81 13.11
N LEU A 646 -9.32 27.69 12.44
CA LEU A 646 -10.31 27.14 11.53
C LEU A 646 -10.47 25.63 11.75
N LYS A 647 -11.65 25.12 11.44
CA LYS A 647 -11.87 23.67 11.30
C LYS A 647 -11.58 23.25 9.86
N GLY A 648 -10.88 22.16 9.70
CA GLY A 648 -10.57 21.60 8.40
C GLY A 648 -10.69 20.09 8.36
N THR A 649 -10.73 19.56 7.15
CA THR A 649 -10.76 18.11 6.90
C THR A 649 -9.41 17.65 6.37
N VAL A 650 -8.84 16.63 6.97
CA VAL A 650 -7.59 16.02 6.49
C VAL A 650 -7.84 15.36 5.14
N ARG A 651 -7.19 15.84 4.10
CA ARG A 651 -7.32 15.34 2.72
C ARG A 651 -6.30 14.28 2.37
N ASN A 652 -5.08 14.44 2.85
CA ASN A 652 -4.00 13.51 2.60
C ASN A 652 -3.00 13.50 3.75
N VAL A 653 -2.40 12.35 4.01
CA VAL A 653 -1.35 12.17 5.01
C VAL A 653 -0.11 11.64 4.31
N ILE A 654 1.01 12.33 4.51
CA ILE A 654 2.32 12.00 3.93
C ILE A 654 3.36 11.89 5.05
N ASP A 655 4.55 11.39 4.75
CA ASP A 655 5.58 11.12 5.76
C ASP A 655 5.97 12.32 6.63
N PHE A 656 5.92 13.52 6.07
CA PHE A 656 6.35 14.75 6.76
C PHE A 656 5.20 15.66 7.20
N GLY A 657 3.94 15.26 7.01
CA GLY A 657 2.81 16.07 7.44
C GLY A 657 1.47 15.61 6.90
N ALA A 658 0.47 16.46 7.05
CA ALA A 658 -0.87 16.26 6.53
C ALA A 658 -1.36 17.49 5.78
N PHE A 659 -2.07 17.26 4.68
CA PHE A 659 -2.79 18.30 3.95
C PHE A 659 -4.21 18.41 4.46
N VAL A 660 -4.62 19.62 4.82
CA VAL A 660 -5.91 19.91 5.44
C VAL A 660 -6.67 20.93 4.60
N ASP A 661 -7.87 20.55 4.20
CA ASP A 661 -8.82 21.46 3.56
C ASP A 661 -9.52 22.32 4.61
N ILE A 662 -9.20 23.61 4.61
CA ILE A 662 -9.76 24.60 5.55
C ILE A 662 -10.85 25.48 4.94
N GLY A 663 -11.36 25.10 3.77
CA GLY A 663 -12.42 25.84 3.09
C GLY A 663 -11.94 26.83 2.04
N VAL A 664 -10.66 26.89 1.74
CA VAL A 664 -10.09 27.62 0.61
C VAL A 664 -9.69 26.66 -0.49
N HIS A 665 -9.42 27.14 -1.72
CA HIS A 665 -9.10 26.28 -2.87
C HIS A 665 -7.75 25.58 -2.80
N GLN A 666 -6.96 25.85 -1.77
CA GLN A 666 -5.64 25.28 -1.56
C GLN A 666 -5.60 24.61 -0.20
N ASP A 667 -5.20 23.34 -0.17
CA ASP A 667 -4.99 22.65 1.09
C ASP A 667 -3.82 23.27 1.85
N GLY A 668 -3.97 23.43 3.15
CA GLY A 668 -2.90 23.84 4.04
C GLY A 668 -2.08 22.65 4.51
N LEU A 669 -0.78 22.84 4.67
CA LEU A 669 0.12 21.82 5.20
C LEU A 669 0.30 22.00 6.71
N VAL A 670 -0.02 20.95 7.46
CA VAL A 670 0.42 20.78 8.86
C VAL A 670 1.66 19.90 8.83
N HIS A 671 2.83 20.48 9.05
CA HIS A 671 4.07 19.72 9.12
C HIS A 671 4.06 18.82 10.37
N ILE A 672 4.74 17.66 10.33
CA ILE A 672 4.79 16.70 11.44
C ILE A 672 5.17 17.32 12.77
N SER A 673 6.07 18.31 12.77
CA SER A 673 6.48 19.06 13.98
C SER A 673 5.41 19.99 14.53
N GLN A 674 4.33 20.24 13.78
CA GLN A 674 3.22 21.14 14.14
C GLN A 674 1.94 20.40 14.51
N MET A 675 1.97 19.07 14.57
CA MET A 675 0.78 18.24 14.85
C MET A 675 0.49 18.09 16.34
N CYS A 676 1.52 17.85 17.14
CA CYS A 676 1.39 17.69 18.61
C CYS A 676 2.70 18.03 19.32
N ASP A 677 2.66 18.14 20.64
CA ASP A 677 3.83 18.49 21.44
C ASP A 677 4.78 17.31 21.72
N ARG A 678 4.30 16.09 21.52
CA ARG A 678 5.15 14.89 21.64
C ARG A 678 5.87 14.58 20.33
N PHE A 679 7.01 13.88 20.43
CA PHE A 679 7.68 13.35 19.24
C PHE A 679 6.85 12.21 18.64
N ILE A 680 6.60 12.26 17.34
CA ILE A 680 5.93 11.23 16.56
C ILE A 680 6.81 10.82 15.38
N LYS A 681 6.76 9.56 15.02
CA LYS A 681 7.54 9.02 13.89
C LYS A 681 6.83 9.23 12.55
N HIS A 682 5.50 9.20 12.58
CA HIS A 682 4.69 9.37 11.38
C HIS A 682 3.40 10.13 11.70
N PRO A 683 2.91 11.01 10.78
CA PRO A 683 1.67 11.76 10.97
C PRO A 683 0.42 10.93 11.24
N LEU A 684 0.34 9.70 10.73
CA LEU A 684 -0.76 8.76 11.01
C LEU A 684 -0.92 8.39 12.50
N GLU A 685 0.06 8.67 13.34
CA GLU A 685 -0.08 8.51 14.80
C GLU A 685 -1.01 9.56 15.42
N VAL A 686 -1.31 10.63 14.69
CA VAL A 686 -2.10 11.76 15.18
C VAL A 686 -3.36 11.99 14.37
N VAL A 687 -3.29 11.89 13.05
CA VAL A 687 -4.40 12.15 12.13
C VAL A 687 -4.55 11.09 11.07
N SER A 688 -5.78 10.95 10.58
CA SER A 688 -6.16 10.09 9.44
C SER A 688 -6.89 10.91 8.38
N VAL A 689 -6.89 10.45 7.13
CA VAL A 689 -7.67 11.07 6.06
C VAL A 689 -9.15 11.08 6.44
N GLY A 690 -9.81 12.20 6.25
CA GLY A 690 -11.22 12.40 6.64
C GLY A 690 -11.41 12.96 8.05
N ASP A 691 -10.37 12.99 8.90
CA ASP A 691 -10.48 13.59 10.24
C ASP A 691 -10.79 15.08 10.14
N ILE A 692 -11.65 15.53 11.05
CA ILE A 692 -11.92 16.96 11.26
C ILE A 692 -11.00 17.46 12.36
N VAL A 693 -10.13 18.40 12.01
CA VAL A 693 -9.13 18.94 12.90
C VAL A 693 -9.28 20.45 13.05
N GLU A 694 -8.97 20.96 14.23
CA GLU A 694 -8.84 22.39 14.46
C GLU A 694 -7.40 22.80 14.19
N VAL A 695 -7.22 23.81 13.33
CA VAL A 695 -5.91 24.28 12.91
C VAL A 695 -5.81 25.79 12.99
N LYS A 696 -4.60 26.28 13.26
CA LYS A 696 -4.25 27.70 13.25
C LYS A 696 -3.36 28.00 12.07
N VAL A 697 -3.66 29.08 11.36
CA VAL A 697 -2.84 29.58 10.26
C VAL A 697 -1.51 30.13 10.80
N LEU A 698 -0.38 29.56 10.34
CA LEU A 698 0.95 30.06 10.68
C LEU A 698 1.42 31.11 9.67
N SER A 699 1.31 30.80 8.40
CA SER A 699 1.70 31.70 7.33
C SER A 699 0.93 31.41 6.04
N VAL A 700 0.78 32.45 5.22
CA VAL A 700 0.11 32.36 3.91
C VAL A 700 1.01 33.02 2.87
N ASP A 701 1.37 32.29 1.84
CA ASP A 701 2.03 32.82 0.64
C ASP A 701 1.03 32.78 -0.54
N VAL A 702 0.38 33.91 -0.75
CA VAL A 702 -0.66 34.05 -1.79
C VAL A 702 -0.07 33.86 -3.20
N LYS A 703 1.18 34.26 -3.44
CA LYS A 703 1.84 34.14 -4.74
C LYS A 703 2.17 32.68 -5.09
N LYS A 704 2.65 31.93 -4.11
CA LYS A 704 2.99 30.51 -4.26
C LYS A 704 1.82 29.59 -3.92
N GLN A 705 0.68 30.13 -3.51
CA GLN A 705 -0.51 29.39 -3.06
C GLN A 705 -0.16 28.36 -1.97
N ARG A 706 0.65 28.75 -0.98
CA ARG A 706 1.05 27.89 0.12
C ARG A 706 0.49 28.41 1.43
N ILE A 707 -0.08 27.48 2.20
CA ILE A 707 -0.63 27.74 3.52
C ILE A 707 0.04 26.80 4.51
N GLN A 708 0.63 27.36 5.54
CA GLN A 708 1.21 26.59 6.65
C GLN A 708 0.29 26.65 7.84
N LEU A 709 0.00 25.50 8.41
CA LEU A 709 -0.93 25.33 9.52
C LEU A 709 -0.24 24.67 10.71
N THR A 710 -0.81 24.85 11.88
CA THR A 710 -0.44 24.12 13.10
C THR A 710 -1.68 23.59 13.81
N MET A 711 -1.58 22.43 14.41
CA MET A 711 -2.57 21.88 15.33
C MET A 711 -2.24 22.19 16.79
N LYS A 712 -1.13 22.88 17.05
CA LYS A 712 -0.73 23.38 18.37
C LYS A 712 -1.41 24.74 18.60
N ILE A 713 -2.60 24.72 19.17
CA ILE A 713 -3.46 25.88 19.32
C ILE A 713 -3.31 26.47 20.72
#